data_73ed30bbb67a3749d32b3dbad92364d1
#
_entry.id   73ed30bbb67a3749d32b3dbad92364d1
#
_cell.length_a   1.000
_cell.length_b   1.000
_cell.length_c   1.000
_cell.angle_alpha   90.00
_cell.angle_beta   90.00
_cell.angle_gamma   90.00
#
_symmetry.space_group_name_H-M   'P 1'
#
loop_
_entity.id
_entity.type
_entity.pdbx_description
1 polymer ?
#
loop_
_entity_poly.entity_id
_entity_poly.type
_entity_poly.pdbx_seq_one_letter_code
_entity_poly.pdbx_strand_id
1 'polypeptide(L)'
;MQIISWIISTLLQWYIWMPIVTVLMFLTWRNYRKIEDFTPVESVLLVLEIPRTNDKQELAAEQLFASLHGILRDNKELRLSGGHQEHISFEIASVNGQIRFYVWVPKTLQSFVEGQIYSQYPTVQIHQADEDYTEHERDHEVAYSTELTLTTDEFLPIRTFQNFEVDPLAGITGTLAKLETTGEELWIQVLVRPIPDDWQNAADRYINSIKNGRMFSLPGFGGSMQWLIGVLGALWQPPEQGANQSTTVELSDRDKTRISEAEKKATKLGYEVKIRLVYMGESQTNAKLRMQALVGTFKQFNSTNLNGFRATKSVFGKEFIDKYRKRSFIGDGFILNIEELASVFHLPHTNVETPNIVWASSKTAEPPSKLPVLTGEDVNDDQISAFGVTNFRGISHQFGMLRYDRSRHVYIIGQTGAGKSGLLELFALSDIFHNQGYAIIDPHGDFAINNMKFIPGSRLNDVIYFNPADTAYPLGFNPLEVTNPNQKTNISSEIIGVLKRIFGDSWGPRLEYILRYTILALLDRPEATMLDITRMLTDKEFRKETLTYCQDTVVLQFWNVEFASWNDKFVAEAIAPVLNKVGAFTANPIIRNIIGQPKSTFNIRQIMDEGKILIVNLSKGLIGEDNAAILGSFLVTKIQLAAMSRSDIPDVRDRRPFYLYVDEFQNFATDSFATILSEARKYGLNLTVANQYISQMSDTVRDAVFGNVGTMISFRVSADDAPILAKQFEPNFEAIDLLQMHNRNFVVNMVIGGEKTPAFSARTLELPPSQADNTPHIIEHSRRMYSRNREDVEKEIDAAIKPVRNQKKQPAKPQPQPANNAPAVNSQPEKQQPAANDGEVVLQIRGNDNAPTETAINTVTPLDSATPKRRRRRRKKSTTAA
;
A
#
# COMPACT_ATOMS: atom_id res chain seq x y z
N MET A 1 -0.61 50.74 -79.64
CA MET A 1 -0.82 49.33 -80.01
C MET A 1 0.45 48.62 -80.18
N GLN A 2 1.54 49.15 -80.79
CA GLN A 2 2.82 48.43 -80.89
C GLN A 2 3.49 48.01 -79.61
N ILE A 3 3.46 48.78 -78.52
CA ILE A 3 4.03 48.45 -77.20
C ILE A 3 3.27 47.29 -76.49
N ILE A 4 1.94 47.29 -76.66
CA ILE A 4 1.09 46.21 -76.11
C ILE A 4 1.33 44.86 -76.86
N SER A 5 1.48 44.98 -78.20
CA SER A 5 1.82 43.80 -79.03
C SER A 5 3.21 43.25 -78.69
N TRP A 6 4.19 44.11 -78.41
CA TRP A 6 5.53 43.70 -77.98
C TRP A 6 5.53 43.05 -76.58
N ILE A 7 4.81 43.60 -75.64
CA ILE A 7 4.66 43.01 -74.27
C ILE A 7 3.95 41.66 -74.36
N ILE A 8 2.91 41.53 -75.15
CA ILE A 8 2.22 40.25 -75.38
C ILE A 8 3.12 39.20 -76.07
N SER A 9 3.93 39.59 -77.09
CA SER A 9 4.82 38.72 -77.75
C SER A 9 5.98 38.26 -76.82
N THR A 10 6.45 39.13 -75.99
CA THR A 10 7.51 38.82 -74.98
C THR A 10 6.98 37.91 -73.88
N LEU A 11 5.74 38.07 -73.42
CA LEU A 11 5.03 37.23 -72.46
C LEU A 11 4.72 35.84 -73.08
N LEU A 12 4.59 35.74 -74.37
CA LEU A 12 4.33 34.46 -75.03
C LEU A 12 5.61 33.68 -75.37
N GLN A 13 6.79 34.19 -75.07
CA GLN A 13 8.06 33.53 -75.37
C GLN A 13 8.37 32.46 -74.36
N TRP A 14 8.38 31.19 -74.72
CA TRP A 14 8.54 30.00 -73.90
C TRP A 14 9.84 30.02 -73.03
N TYR A 15 10.89 30.62 -73.47
CA TYR A 15 12.20 30.71 -72.80
C TYR A 15 12.12 31.67 -71.57
N ILE A 16 11.11 32.52 -71.39
CA ILE A 16 10.89 33.33 -70.24
C ILE A 16 10.09 32.56 -69.18
N TRP A 17 9.07 31.82 -69.62
CA TRP A 17 8.19 31.09 -68.74
C TRP A 17 8.76 29.77 -68.29
N MET A 18 9.55 29.10 -69.12
CA MET A 18 10.14 27.82 -68.76
C MET A 18 11.02 27.90 -67.50
N PRO A 19 11.96 28.82 -67.30
CA PRO A 19 12.71 29.03 -66.07
C PRO A 19 11.82 29.34 -64.87
N ILE A 20 10.79 30.18 -65.04
CA ILE A 20 9.85 30.54 -63.98
C ILE A 20 9.06 29.32 -63.52
N VAL A 21 8.54 28.54 -64.44
CA VAL A 21 7.79 27.30 -64.16
C VAL A 21 8.72 26.27 -63.53
N THR A 22 9.98 26.15 -63.99
CA THR A 22 10.96 25.22 -63.40
C THR A 22 11.34 25.60 -61.95
N VAL A 23 11.51 26.92 -61.70
CA VAL A 23 11.76 27.40 -60.32
C VAL A 23 10.54 27.20 -59.44
N LEU A 24 9.33 27.48 -59.96
CA LEU A 24 8.08 27.21 -59.23
C LEU A 24 7.88 25.71 -58.94
N MET A 25 8.11 24.85 -59.97
CA MET A 25 8.10 23.39 -59.79
C MET A 25 9.17 22.93 -58.78
N PHE A 26 10.37 23.47 -58.82
CA PHE A 26 11.42 23.14 -57.88
C PHE A 26 11.07 23.61 -56.44
N LEU A 27 10.48 24.79 -56.30
CA LEU A 27 10.01 25.33 -55.02
C LEU A 27 8.83 24.51 -54.48
N THR A 28 7.86 24.14 -55.36
CA THR A 28 6.74 23.27 -54.95
C THR A 28 7.22 21.87 -54.62
N TRP A 29 8.13 21.27 -55.41
CA TRP A 29 8.74 19.98 -55.14
C TRP A 29 9.56 19.98 -53.88
N ARG A 30 10.33 21.04 -53.64
CA ARG A 30 11.08 21.24 -52.38
C ARG A 30 10.16 21.38 -51.18
N ASN A 31 9.05 22.11 -51.28
CA ASN A 31 8.03 22.18 -50.24
C ASN A 31 7.28 20.87 -50.05
N TYR A 32 6.99 20.13 -51.13
CA TYR A 32 6.34 18.84 -51.09
C TYR A 32 7.23 17.80 -50.39
N ARG A 33 8.53 17.75 -50.71
CA ARG A 33 9.50 16.89 -50.00
C ARG A 33 9.63 17.19 -48.52
N LYS A 34 9.51 18.46 -48.12
CA LYS A 34 9.49 18.84 -46.67
C LYS A 34 8.29 18.25 -45.94
N ILE A 35 7.23 17.90 -46.65
CA ILE A 35 6.00 17.34 -46.09
C ILE A 35 6.02 15.81 -45.98
N GLU A 36 6.80 15.14 -46.82
CA GLU A 36 6.79 13.67 -46.94
C GLU A 36 7.82 12.92 -46.06
N ASP A 37 8.84 13.57 -45.51
CA ASP A 37 9.90 12.89 -44.72
C ASP A 37 9.53 12.70 -43.25
N PHE A 38 8.28 12.34 -42.95
CA PHE A 38 7.92 11.87 -41.61
C PHE A 38 8.14 10.34 -41.56
N THR A 39 9.37 9.89 -41.33
CA THR A 39 9.61 8.55 -40.83
C THR A 39 8.99 8.46 -39.44
N PRO A 40 8.07 7.51 -39.18
CA PRO A 40 7.54 7.31 -37.85
C PRO A 40 8.69 6.95 -36.91
N VAL A 41 9.09 7.88 -36.07
CA VAL A 41 10.08 7.65 -35.02
C VAL A 41 9.40 6.77 -33.99
N GLU A 42 10.02 5.64 -33.65
CA GLU A 42 9.54 4.83 -32.53
C GLU A 42 9.49 5.71 -31.28
N SER A 43 8.33 5.79 -30.66
CA SER A 43 8.04 6.75 -29.59
C SER A 43 7.28 6.09 -28.44
N VAL A 44 7.34 6.71 -27.29
CA VAL A 44 6.72 6.21 -26.05
C VAL A 44 5.88 7.33 -25.45
N LEU A 45 4.70 6.96 -24.96
CA LEU A 45 3.85 7.82 -24.15
C LEU A 45 4.06 7.49 -22.67
N LEU A 46 4.54 8.44 -21.90
CA LEU A 46 4.79 8.34 -20.47
C LEU A 46 3.66 9.00 -19.69
N VAL A 47 3.16 8.33 -18.67
CA VAL A 47 2.21 8.90 -17.69
C VAL A 47 3.00 9.46 -16.53
N LEU A 48 2.67 10.67 -16.10
CA LEU A 48 3.27 11.34 -14.96
C LEU A 48 2.25 11.41 -13.83
N GLU A 49 2.49 10.69 -12.76
CA GLU A 49 1.68 10.75 -11.54
C GLU A 49 2.49 11.38 -10.41
N ILE A 50 1.92 12.36 -9.75
CA ILE A 50 2.58 13.14 -8.70
C ILE A 50 1.85 12.92 -7.39
N PRO A 51 2.55 12.78 -6.24
CA PRO A 51 1.89 12.74 -4.95
C PRO A 51 1.26 14.10 -4.61
N ARG A 52 0.14 14.09 -3.90
CA ARG A 52 -0.53 15.33 -3.43
C ARG A 52 0.36 16.22 -2.55
N THR A 53 1.42 15.66 -2.00
CA THR A 53 2.42 16.35 -1.17
C THR A 53 3.52 17.04 -2.00
N ASN A 54 3.39 17.11 -3.33
CA ASN A 54 4.37 17.79 -4.16
C ASN A 54 4.46 19.29 -3.82
N ASP A 55 5.63 19.73 -3.37
CA ASP A 55 5.95 21.10 -2.99
C ASP A 55 6.66 21.90 -4.10
N LYS A 56 6.97 21.23 -5.24
CA LYS A 56 7.70 21.82 -6.36
C LYS A 56 6.79 22.73 -7.16
N GLN A 57 7.15 24.01 -7.18
CA GLN A 57 6.43 25.06 -7.88
C GLN A 57 6.86 25.16 -9.35
N GLU A 58 6.33 26.14 -10.08
CA GLU A 58 6.54 26.36 -11.51
C GLU A 58 8.02 26.56 -11.89
N LEU A 59 8.86 27.02 -10.95
CA LEU A 59 10.30 27.15 -11.14
C LEU A 59 10.97 25.80 -11.46
N ALA A 60 10.45 24.70 -10.91
CA ALA A 60 10.95 23.36 -11.24
C ALA A 60 10.69 23.02 -12.73
N ALA A 61 9.55 23.44 -13.28
CA ALA A 61 9.27 23.27 -14.70
C ALA A 61 10.18 24.16 -15.57
N GLU A 62 10.47 25.39 -15.16
CA GLU A 62 11.43 26.25 -15.87
C GLU A 62 12.81 25.58 -15.95
N GLN A 63 13.28 25.01 -14.85
CA GLN A 63 14.56 24.27 -14.81
C GLN A 63 14.50 22.99 -15.64
N LEU A 64 13.36 22.28 -15.65
CA LEU A 64 13.13 21.12 -16.49
C LEU A 64 13.28 21.50 -17.98
N PHE A 65 12.59 22.54 -18.44
CA PHE A 65 12.70 22.99 -19.83
C PHE A 65 14.10 23.50 -20.16
N ALA A 66 14.79 24.15 -19.23
CA ALA A 66 16.20 24.53 -19.43
C ALA A 66 17.09 23.31 -19.64
N SER A 67 16.87 22.23 -18.91
CA SER A 67 17.65 20.98 -19.04
C SER A 67 17.29 20.21 -20.31
N LEU A 68 16.01 20.19 -20.68
CA LEU A 68 15.51 19.54 -21.91
C LEU A 68 15.98 20.25 -23.19
N HIS A 69 16.39 21.53 -23.11
CA HIS A 69 16.99 22.23 -24.24
C HIS A 69 18.28 21.56 -24.73
N GLY A 70 18.89 20.71 -23.90
CA GLY A 70 20.08 19.90 -24.27
C GLY A 70 19.86 18.89 -25.41
N ILE A 71 18.60 18.67 -25.88
CA ILE A 71 18.32 17.87 -27.08
C ILE A 71 18.54 18.66 -28.38
N LEU A 72 18.88 19.94 -28.29
CA LEU A 72 19.17 20.77 -29.47
C LEU A 72 20.33 20.19 -30.25
N ARG A 73 20.11 19.88 -31.51
CA ARG A 73 21.13 19.37 -32.41
C ARG A 73 21.98 20.50 -33.00
N ASP A 74 23.25 20.25 -33.15
CA ASP A 74 24.11 21.19 -33.84
C ASP A 74 23.85 21.19 -35.37
N ASN A 75 24.38 22.18 -36.08
CA ASN A 75 24.20 22.31 -37.53
C ASN A 75 24.73 21.11 -38.35
N LYS A 76 25.68 20.31 -37.82
CA LYS A 76 26.20 19.12 -38.49
C LYS A 76 25.24 17.95 -38.25
N GLU A 77 24.74 17.77 -37.02
CA GLU A 77 23.79 16.75 -36.69
C GLU A 77 22.45 16.96 -37.42
N LEU A 78 21.98 18.23 -37.49
CA LEU A 78 20.80 18.58 -38.27
C LEU A 78 20.92 18.19 -39.76
N ARG A 79 22.10 18.42 -40.37
CA ARG A 79 22.34 17.97 -41.76
C ARG A 79 22.33 16.44 -41.92
N LEU A 80 22.87 15.71 -40.93
CA LEU A 80 22.88 14.24 -40.92
C LEU A 80 21.49 13.65 -40.70
N SER A 81 20.63 14.33 -39.94
CA SER A 81 19.23 13.92 -39.70
C SER A 81 18.24 14.47 -40.78
N GLY A 82 18.74 14.95 -41.93
CA GLY A 82 17.85 15.49 -42.95
C GLY A 82 17.20 16.84 -42.59
N GLY A 83 17.73 17.55 -41.59
CA GLY A 83 17.19 18.82 -41.10
C GLY A 83 16.11 18.64 -40.04
N HIS A 84 15.96 17.43 -39.47
CA HIS A 84 14.97 17.12 -38.46
C HIS A 84 15.53 17.35 -37.06
N GLN A 85 14.88 18.25 -36.30
CA GLN A 85 15.06 18.47 -34.86
C GLN A 85 13.96 17.73 -34.12
N GLU A 86 14.32 16.88 -33.14
CA GLU A 86 13.34 16.22 -32.31
C GLU A 86 12.52 17.23 -31.48
N HIS A 87 11.31 16.80 -31.19
CA HIS A 87 10.40 17.55 -30.33
C HIS A 87 9.81 16.60 -29.27
N ILE A 88 9.28 17.18 -28.22
CA ILE A 88 8.62 16.51 -27.11
C ILE A 88 7.19 17.06 -27.03
N SER A 89 6.23 16.22 -26.67
CA SER A 89 4.86 16.65 -26.40
C SER A 89 4.55 16.52 -24.92
N PHE A 90 4.10 17.60 -24.29
CA PHE A 90 3.54 17.60 -22.93
C PHE A 90 2.02 17.69 -23.07
N GLU A 91 1.31 16.76 -22.45
CA GLU A 91 -0.12 16.61 -22.68
C GLU A 91 -0.89 16.53 -21.35
N ILE A 92 -2.07 17.19 -21.32
CA ILE A 92 -3.01 17.10 -20.20
C ILE A 92 -4.33 16.63 -20.80
N ALA A 93 -4.81 15.46 -20.37
CA ALA A 93 -6.04 14.93 -20.91
C ALA A 93 -7.02 14.58 -19.78
N SER A 94 -8.27 14.97 -19.96
CA SER A 94 -9.39 14.50 -19.17
C SER A 94 -10.13 13.42 -19.96
N VAL A 95 -9.99 12.18 -19.50
CA VAL A 95 -10.55 10.99 -20.12
C VAL A 95 -11.33 10.21 -19.05
N ASN A 96 -12.57 9.83 -19.32
CA ASN A 96 -13.45 9.18 -18.35
C ASN A 96 -13.61 9.99 -17.03
N GLY A 97 -13.60 11.31 -17.11
CA GLY A 97 -13.67 12.18 -15.93
C GLY A 97 -12.40 12.19 -15.06
N GLN A 98 -11.29 11.62 -15.52
CA GLN A 98 -9.99 11.64 -14.84
C GLN A 98 -8.99 12.51 -15.59
N ILE A 99 -8.30 13.39 -14.88
CA ILE A 99 -7.27 14.26 -15.44
C ILE A 99 -5.91 13.60 -15.20
N ARG A 100 -5.17 13.39 -16.30
CA ARG A 100 -3.81 12.82 -16.27
C ARG A 100 -2.85 13.68 -17.04
N PHE A 101 -1.58 13.62 -16.65
CA PHE A 101 -0.46 14.29 -17.28
C PHE A 101 0.39 13.27 -18.05
N TYR A 102 0.73 13.60 -19.29
CA TYR A 102 1.50 12.73 -20.16
C TYR A 102 2.68 13.47 -20.78
N VAL A 103 3.71 12.72 -21.10
CA VAL A 103 4.82 13.20 -21.94
C VAL A 103 5.07 12.16 -23.04
N TRP A 104 4.94 12.62 -24.28
CA TRP A 104 5.31 11.81 -25.44
C TRP A 104 6.73 12.17 -25.89
N VAL A 105 7.55 11.14 -26.07
CA VAL A 105 8.97 11.29 -26.42
C VAL A 105 9.40 10.24 -27.45
N PRO A 106 10.36 10.57 -28.35
CA PRO A 106 11.08 9.56 -29.11
C PRO A 106 11.77 8.57 -28.17
N LYS A 107 11.72 7.28 -28.47
CA LYS A 107 12.29 6.21 -27.64
C LYS A 107 13.78 6.42 -27.33
N THR A 108 14.51 6.99 -28.28
CA THR A 108 15.93 7.33 -28.10
C THR A 108 16.18 8.38 -27.02
N LEU A 109 15.20 9.23 -26.71
CA LEU A 109 15.29 10.30 -25.71
C LEU A 109 14.61 9.92 -24.39
N GLN A 110 13.95 8.76 -24.28
CA GLN A 110 13.15 8.38 -23.13
C GLN A 110 13.95 8.48 -21.83
N SER A 111 15.08 7.78 -21.71
CA SER A 111 15.87 7.77 -20.49
C SER A 111 16.41 9.15 -20.11
N PHE A 112 16.74 9.99 -21.10
CA PHE A 112 17.17 11.36 -20.86
C PHE A 112 16.03 12.20 -20.28
N VAL A 113 14.86 12.18 -20.91
CA VAL A 113 13.69 12.95 -20.48
C VAL A 113 13.21 12.51 -19.08
N GLU A 114 13.12 11.20 -18.84
CA GLU A 114 12.80 10.65 -17.52
C GLU A 114 13.80 11.14 -16.45
N GLY A 115 15.09 11.08 -16.75
CA GLY A 115 16.15 11.56 -15.85
C GLY A 115 16.02 13.04 -15.53
N GLN A 116 15.69 13.90 -16.51
CA GLN A 116 15.47 15.33 -16.29
C GLN A 116 14.21 15.59 -15.47
N ILE A 117 13.11 14.87 -15.72
CA ILE A 117 11.89 14.98 -14.93
C ILE A 117 12.16 14.58 -13.47
N TYR A 118 12.82 13.43 -13.22
CA TYR A 118 13.19 13.01 -11.86
C TYR A 118 14.14 13.99 -11.14
N SER A 119 15.00 14.67 -11.88
CA SER A 119 15.90 15.69 -11.32
C SER A 119 15.15 16.87 -10.69
N GLN A 120 14.05 17.31 -11.32
CA GLN A 120 13.26 18.44 -10.86
C GLN A 120 12.08 18.01 -9.97
N TYR A 121 11.50 16.83 -10.25
CA TYR A 121 10.36 16.25 -9.53
C TYR A 121 10.75 14.85 -9.01
N PRO A 122 11.53 14.76 -7.95
CA PRO A 122 12.08 13.48 -7.48
C PRO A 122 11.03 12.48 -6.98
N THR A 123 9.83 12.95 -6.62
CA THR A 123 8.73 12.13 -6.11
C THR A 123 7.71 11.72 -7.17
N VAL A 124 7.88 12.19 -8.43
CA VAL A 124 7.00 11.80 -9.54
C VAL A 124 7.13 10.30 -9.82
N GLN A 125 6.03 9.66 -10.16
CA GLN A 125 6.02 8.30 -10.69
C GLN A 125 5.83 8.36 -12.19
N ILE A 126 6.78 7.82 -12.94
CA ILE A 126 6.76 7.78 -14.40
C ILE A 126 6.59 6.33 -14.80
N HIS A 127 5.60 6.04 -15.62
CA HIS A 127 5.40 4.73 -16.22
C HIS A 127 4.95 4.88 -17.67
N GLN A 128 5.25 3.89 -18.49
CA GLN A 128 4.74 3.87 -19.84
C GLN A 128 3.24 3.67 -19.82
N ALA A 129 2.49 4.39 -20.63
CA ALA A 129 1.06 4.19 -20.77
C ALA A 129 0.79 2.79 -21.34
N ASP A 130 -0.13 2.05 -20.71
CA ASP A 130 -0.55 0.73 -21.22
C ASP A 130 -1.22 0.86 -22.60
N GLU A 131 -1.98 1.93 -22.81
CA GLU A 131 -2.65 2.29 -24.05
C GLU A 131 -2.55 3.80 -24.29
N ASP A 132 -2.40 4.21 -25.55
CA ASP A 132 -2.46 5.63 -25.90
C ASP A 132 -3.91 6.13 -25.77
N TYR A 133 -4.15 7.10 -24.90
CA TYR A 133 -5.49 7.64 -24.68
C TYR A 133 -6.16 8.20 -25.93
N THR A 134 -5.38 8.50 -26.98
CA THR A 134 -5.89 9.00 -28.26
C THR A 134 -6.37 7.89 -29.20
N GLU A 135 -6.01 6.62 -28.95
CA GLU A 135 -6.31 5.47 -29.82
C GLU A 135 -7.60 4.74 -29.46
N HIS A 136 -8.25 5.11 -28.35
CA HIS A 136 -9.53 4.51 -28.02
C HIS A 136 -10.56 4.76 -29.12
N GLU A 137 -11.01 3.68 -29.77
CA GLU A 137 -12.18 3.71 -30.65
C GLU A 137 -13.42 3.94 -29.77
N ARG A 138 -13.74 5.21 -29.57
CA ARG A 138 -15.03 5.61 -29.00
C ARG A 138 -15.88 6.14 -30.13
N ASP A 139 -17.13 5.73 -30.14
CA ASP A 139 -18.18 6.24 -31.03
C ASP A 139 -18.55 7.69 -30.64
N HIS A 140 -17.57 8.59 -30.56
CA HIS A 140 -17.84 10.00 -30.42
C HIS A 140 -18.28 10.56 -31.77
N GLU A 141 -19.51 11.01 -31.82
CA GLU A 141 -20.08 11.61 -33.02
C GLU A 141 -19.42 12.96 -33.37
N VAL A 142 -18.89 13.67 -32.35
CA VAL A 142 -18.38 15.04 -32.52
C VAL A 142 -16.95 15.17 -32.01
N ALA A 143 -16.07 15.49 -32.95
CA ALA A 143 -14.71 15.94 -32.66
C ALA A 143 -14.56 17.42 -33.02
N TYR A 144 -14.14 18.26 -32.08
CA TYR A 144 -13.96 19.69 -32.27
C TYR A 144 -12.60 20.14 -31.77
N SER A 145 -11.82 20.77 -32.63
CA SER A 145 -10.43 21.07 -32.38
C SER A 145 -10.04 22.49 -32.76
N THR A 146 -9.03 23.03 -32.11
CA THR A 146 -8.42 24.32 -32.43
C THR A 146 -6.92 24.29 -32.05
N GLU A 147 -6.15 25.19 -32.68
CA GLU A 147 -4.77 25.45 -32.31
C GLU A 147 -4.69 26.88 -31.77
N LEU A 148 -3.90 27.11 -30.75
CA LEU A 148 -3.66 28.44 -30.21
C LEU A 148 -2.48 29.09 -30.93
N THR A 149 -2.57 30.36 -31.12
CA THR A 149 -1.49 31.23 -31.67
C THR A 149 -1.37 32.50 -30.82
N LEU A 150 -0.26 33.20 -30.96
CA LEU A 150 -0.05 34.45 -30.27
C LEU A 150 -0.92 35.60 -30.86
N THR A 151 -1.27 36.55 -30.02
CA THR A 151 -2.06 37.71 -30.42
C THR A 151 -1.26 38.78 -31.11
N THR A 152 0.05 38.87 -30.80
CA THR A 152 1.00 39.88 -31.33
C THR A 152 2.30 39.16 -31.74
N ASP A 153 3.37 39.93 -31.97
CA ASP A 153 4.68 39.38 -32.34
C ASP A 153 5.26 38.49 -31.26
N GLU A 154 5.86 37.38 -31.65
CA GLU A 154 6.40 36.33 -30.78
C GLU A 154 7.57 36.79 -29.90
N PHE A 155 8.17 37.96 -30.17
CA PHE A 155 9.23 38.55 -29.35
C PHE A 155 8.69 39.23 -28.10
N LEU A 156 7.39 39.49 -28.00
CA LEU A 156 6.74 40.02 -26.79
C LEU A 156 6.30 38.85 -25.91
N PRO A 157 6.55 38.91 -24.57
CA PRO A 157 6.17 37.82 -23.68
C PRO A 157 4.66 37.80 -23.39
N ILE A 158 4.17 36.60 -23.10
CA ILE A 158 2.89 36.40 -22.43
C ILE A 158 3.03 36.70 -20.94
N ARG A 159 1.94 36.72 -20.19
CA ARG A 159 1.98 36.80 -18.72
C ARG A 159 2.54 35.51 -18.14
N THR A 160 3.58 35.59 -17.31
CA THR A 160 4.28 34.44 -16.72
C THR A 160 3.83 34.16 -15.29
N PHE A 161 4.15 32.98 -14.74
CA PHE A 161 3.77 32.53 -13.39
C PHE A 161 4.21 33.52 -12.30
N GLN A 162 5.28 34.27 -12.50
CA GLN A 162 5.74 35.30 -11.55
C GLN A 162 4.71 36.42 -11.31
N ASN A 163 3.76 36.60 -12.22
CA ASN A 163 2.74 37.63 -12.16
C ASN A 163 1.35 37.08 -11.79
N PHE A 164 1.23 35.82 -11.37
CA PHE A 164 -0.01 35.24 -10.90
C PHE A 164 -0.03 35.12 -9.37
N GLU A 165 -1.17 35.39 -8.77
CA GLU A 165 -1.41 35.16 -7.34
C GLU A 165 -1.82 33.71 -7.06
N VAL A 166 -2.42 33.04 -8.04
CA VAL A 166 -2.90 31.66 -7.99
C VAL A 166 -2.29 30.91 -9.18
N ASP A 167 -1.92 29.66 -8.97
CA ASP A 167 -1.38 28.80 -10.01
C ASP A 167 -2.26 28.81 -11.28
N PRO A 168 -1.70 29.18 -12.44
CA PRO A 168 -2.45 29.23 -13.70
C PRO A 168 -2.98 27.85 -14.14
N LEU A 169 -2.33 26.75 -13.72
CA LEU A 169 -2.79 25.39 -14.00
C LEU A 169 -4.14 25.10 -13.35
N ALA A 170 -4.43 25.69 -12.18
CA ALA A 170 -5.71 25.49 -11.49
C ALA A 170 -6.91 25.90 -12.34
N GLY A 171 -6.79 26.97 -13.14
CA GLY A 171 -7.82 27.41 -14.09
C GLY A 171 -8.05 26.41 -15.22
N ILE A 172 -6.98 25.84 -15.77
CA ILE A 172 -6.99 24.84 -16.83
C ILE A 172 -7.60 23.53 -16.32
N THR A 173 -7.04 22.97 -15.23
CA THR A 173 -7.53 21.70 -14.64
C THR A 173 -8.94 21.85 -14.10
N GLY A 174 -9.31 23.00 -13.53
CA GLY A 174 -10.68 23.29 -13.10
C GLY A 174 -11.70 23.28 -14.23
N THR A 175 -11.30 23.64 -15.46
CA THR A 175 -12.16 23.51 -16.64
C THR A 175 -12.28 22.06 -17.09
N LEU A 176 -11.18 21.30 -17.06
CA LEU A 176 -11.17 19.87 -17.36
C LEU A 176 -12.00 19.05 -16.37
N ALA A 177 -12.01 19.43 -15.08
CA ALA A 177 -12.78 18.75 -14.05
C ALA A 177 -14.31 18.94 -14.14
N LYS A 178 -14.78 19.88 -14.95
CA LYS A 178 -16.23 20.15 -15.15
C LYS A 178 -16.86 19.32 -16.26
N LEU A 179 -16.13 18.39 -16.86
CA LEU A 179 -16.68 17.48 -17.85
C LEU A 179 -17.62 16.47 -17.18
N GLU A 180 -18.67 16.06 -17.87
CA GLU A 180 -19.50 14.96 -17.44
C GLU A 180 -18.66 13.67 -17.44
N THR A 181 -18.87 12.82 -16.45
CA THR A 181 -18.05 11.60 -16.25
C THR A 181 -18.23 10.56 -17.37
N THR A 182 -19.25 10.69 -18.18
CA THR A 182 -19.55 9.78 -19.28
C THR A 182 -19.63 10.55 -20.60
N GLY A 183 -18.69 10.21 -21.51
CA GLY A 183 -18.79 10.58 -22.92
C GLY A 183 -18.16 11.89 -23.34
N GLU A 184 -17.70 12.78 -22.45
CA GLU A 184 -16.96 13.99 -22.82
C GLU A 184 -15.47 13.87 -22.50
N GLU A 185 -14.61 14.28 -23.40
CA GLU A 185 -13.17 14.38 -23.23
C GLU A 185 -12.62 15.71 -23.70
N LEU A 186 -11.59 16.20 -23.01
CA LEU A 186 -10.81 17.36 -23.39
C LEU A 186 -9.32 17.04 -23.32
N TRP A 187 -8.62 17.34 -24.39
CA TRP A 187 -7.20 17.09 -24.52
C TRP A 187 -6.45 18.37 -24.83
N ILE A 188 -5.34 18.58 -24.16
CA ILE A 188 -4.42 19.71 -24.36
C ILE A 188 -3.07 19.11 -24.71
N GLN A 189 -2.48 19.57 -25.81
CA GLN A 189 -1.18 19.14 -26.28
C GLN A 189 -0.27 20.35 -26.45
N VAL A 190 0.87 20.35 -25.81
CA VAL A 190 1.93 21.36 -25.90
C VAL A 190 3.15 20.71 -26.52
N LEU A 191 3.32 20.87 -27.83
CA LEU A 191 4.49 20.40 -28.57
C LEU A 191 5.60 21.42 -28.42
N VAL A 192 6.80 20.96 -28.04
CA VAL A 192 7.96 21.83 -27.81
C VAL A 192 9.17 21.31 -28.59
N ARG A 193 9.82 22.19 -29.30
CA ARG A 193 11.03 21.95 -30.08
C ARG A 193 12.08 23.01 -29.73
N PRO A 194 13.26 22.65 -29.18
CA PRO A 194 14.27 23.64 -28.86
C PRO A 194 14.78 24.31 -30.12
N ILE A 195 15.09 25.59 -30.02
CA ILE A 195 15.62 26.39 -31.13
C ILE A 195 16.98 26.98 -30.74
N PRO A 196 17.88 27.15 -31.70
CA PRO A 196 19.18 27.77 -31.44
C PRO A 196 19.03 29.26 -31.09
N ASP A 197 20.05 29.84 -30.45
CA ASP A 197 20.04 31.21 -29.94
C ASP A 197 19.91 32.32 -31.05
N ASP A 198 19.91 31.93 -32.33
CA ASP A 198 19.70 32.85 -33.46
C ASP A 198 18.37 33.65 -33.38
N TRP A 199 17.36 33.12 -32.66
CA TRP A 199 16.11 33.85 -32.44
C TRP A 199 16.32 35.13 -31.60
N GLN A 200 17.34 35.15 -30.72
CA GLN A 200 17.72 36.35 -29.94
C GLN A 200 18.17 37.48 -30.85
N ASN A 201 18.95 37.15 -31.89
CA ASN A 201 19.32 38.14 -32.92
C ASN A 201 18.12 38.70 -33.68
N ALA A 202 17.05 37.92 -33.84
CA ALA A 202 15.79 38.37 -34.43
C ALA A 202 15.02 39.27 -33.47
N ALA A 203 15.04 38.93 -32.17
CA ALA A 203 14.45 39.76 -31.11
C ALA A 203 15.17 41.14 -31.04
N ASP A 204 16.49 41.15 -31.09
CA ASP A 204 17.27 42.39 -31.12
C ASP A 204 16.95 43.28 -32.34
N ARG A 205 16.73 42.67 -33.49
CA ARG A 205 16.28 43.40 -34.70
C ARG A 205 14.88 44.00 -34.51
N TYR A 206 13.97 43.24 -33.88
CA TYR A 206 12.64 43.71 -33.53
C TYR A 206 12.71 44.90 -32.56
N ILE A 207 13.47 44.78 -31.49
CA ILE A 207 13.71 45.84 -30.49
C ILE A 207 14.27 47.10 -31.15
N ASN A 208 15.28 46.96 -32.01
CA ASN A 208 15.87 48.08 -32.76
C ASN A 208 14.89 48.70 -33.74
N SER A 209 13.96 47.92 -34.32
CA SER A 209 12.91 48.45 -35.18
C SER A 209 11.94 49.37 -34.41
N ILE A 210 11.57 49.00 -33.18
CA ILE A 210 10.75 49.81 -32.29
C ILE A 210 11.51 51.08 -31.87
N LYS A 211 12.78 50.95 -31.46
CA LYS A 211 13.65 52.10 -31.10
C LYS A 211 13.77 53.13 -32.21
N ASN A 212 13.75 52.67 -33.45
CA ASN A 212 13.90 53.55 -34.64
C ASN A 212 12.57 53.98 -35.26
N GLY A 213 11.44 53.67 -34.65
CA GLY A 213 10.12 54.03 -35.14
C GLY A 213 9.73 53.39 -36.48
N ARG A 214 10.44 52.31 -36.88
CA ARG A 214 10.18 51.58 -38.11
C ARG A 214 9.26 50.40 -37.82
N MET A 215 8.19 50.29 -38.62
CA MET A 215 7.30 49.11 -38.53
C MET A 215 8.09 47.86 -38.98
N PHE A 216 8.28 46.88 -38.07
CA PHE A 216 8.94 45.64 -38.41
C PHE A 216 8.02 44.79 -39.31
N SER A 217 8.39 44.67 -40.58
CA SER A 217 7.74 43.73 -41.51
C SER A 217 8.64 42.49 -41.62
N LEU A 218 8.14 41.36 -41.12
CA LEU A 218 8.78 40.06 -41.36
C LEU A 218 8.82 39.82 -42.89
N PRO A 219 9.89 39.20 -43.44
CA PRO A 219 9.95 38.78 -44.83
C PRO A 219 9.01 37.59 -45.07
N GLY A 220 7.70 37.86 -45.10
CA GLY A 220 6.70 36.99 -45.67
C GLY A 220 6.36 37.49 -47.06
N PHE A 221 5.70 36.64 -47.87
CA PHE A 221 5.42 36.81 -49.30
C PHE A 221 4.85 38.18 -49.70
N GLY A 222 4.38 39.03 -48.78
CA GLY A 222 4.00 40.40 -49.01
C GLY A 222 5.18 41.42 -49.09
N GLY A 223 6.35 41.12 -48.48
CA GLY A 223 7.51 41.99 -48.46
C GLY A 223 8.22 42.13 -49.80
N SER A 224 8.19 41.08 -50.63
CA SER A 224 8.78 41.11 -51.98
C SER A 224 8.00 42.03 -52.95
N MET A 225 6.70 42.11 -52.80
CA MET A 225 5.87 43.02 -53.63
C MET A 225 6.03 44.50 -53.18
N GLN A 226 6.11 44.72 -51.85
CA GLN A 226 6.38 46.11 -51.34
C GLN A 226 7.81 46.54 -51.65
N TRP A 227 8.82 45.64 -51.60
CA TRP A 227 10.17 45.93 -52.03
C TRP A 227 10.22 46.31 -53.53
N LEU A 228 9.52 45.54 -54.40
CA LEU A 228 9.42 45.82 -55.84
C LEU A 228 8.72 47.15 -56.10
N ILE A 229 7.66 47.47 -55.35
CA ILE A 229 6.97 48.77 -55.47
C ILE A 229 7.89 49.90 -54.96
N GLY A 230 8.66 49.65 -53.87
CA GLY A 230 9.64 50.60 -53.32
C GLY A 230 10.80 50.87 -54.29
N VAL A 231 11.33 49.83 -54.95
CA VAL A 231 12.40 49.94 -55.98
C VAL A 231 11.85 50.62 -57.22
N LEU A 232 10.62 50.34 -57.65
CA LEU A 232 9.99 51.03 -58.77
C LEU A 232 9.69 52.49 -58.44
N GLY A 233 9.31 52.82 -57.18
CA GLY A 233 9.09 54.20 -56.72
C GLY A 233 10.40 54.99 -56.62
N ALA A 234 11.51 54.36 -56.23
CA ALA A 234 12.83 54.99 -56.17
C ALA A 234 13.44 55.29 -57.54
N LEU A 235 12.98 54.66 -58.63
CA LEU A 235 13.36 54.93 -60.00
C LEU A 235 12.67 56.16 -60.55
N TRP A 236 11.67 56.69 -59.86
CA TRP A 236 10.86 57.86 -60.36
C TRP A 236 10.99 59.11 -59.47
N GLN A 237 11.71 59.09 -58.37
CA GLN A 237 11.96 60.28 -57.54
C GLN A 237 13.47 60.57 -57.49
N PRO A 238 13.91 61.84 -57.76
CA PRO A 238 15.31 62.19 -57.61
C PRO A 238 15.74 62.12 -56.13
N PRO A 239 17.03 61.85 -55.83
CA PRO A 239 17.48 61.75 -54.48
C PRO A 239 17.48 63.13 -53.79
N GLU A 240 16.65 63.31 -52.80
CA GLU A 240 16.75 64.49 -51.90
C GLU A 240 18.04 64.38 -51.08
N GLN A 241 18.91 65.39 -51.33
CA GLN A 241 20.11 65.60 -50.54
C GLN A 241 19.76 66.09 -49.11
N GLY A 242 20.21 65.26 -48.14
CA GLY A 242 20.61 65.80 -46.85
C GLY A 242 19.54 66.20 -45.85
N ALA A 243 19.40 65.33 -44.92
CA ALA A 243 19.38 65.74 -43.51
C ALA A 243 19.65 64.49 -42.64
N ASN A 244 20.85 64.30 -42.17
CA ASN A 244 21.12 63.56 -40.96
C ASN A 244 20.49 64.33 -39.77
N GLN A 245 19.18 64.24 -39.64
CA GLN A 245 18.53 64.51 -38.37
C GLN A 245 18.27 63.17 -37.72
N SER A 246 19.09 62.81 -36.79
CA SER A 246 18.76 61.85 -35.75
C SER A 246 17.60 62.45 -34.94
N THR A 247 16.41 62.26 -35.46
CA THR A 247 15.19 62.45 -34.65
C THR A 247 15.24 61.31 -33.60
N THR A 248 15.60 61.70 -32.41
CA THR A 248 15.34 60.90 -31.20
C THR A 248 13.83 60.82 -31.11
N VAL A 249 13.27 59.71 -31.61
CA VAL A 249 11.84 59.37 -31.43
C VAL A 249 11.64 59.23 -29.92
N GLU A 250 10.92 60.16 -29.30
CA GLU A 250 10.48 59.98 -27.91
C GLU A 250 9.59 58.73 -27.84
N LEU A 251 10.17 57.68 -27.31
CA LEU A 251 9.46 56.39 -27.12
C LEU A 251 8.32 56.61 -26.11
N SER A 252 7.13 56.19 -26.46
CA SER A 252 6.02 56.15 -25.51
C SER A 252 6.37 55.22 -24.34
N ASP A 253 5.81 55.42 -23.15
CA ASP A 253 6.04 54.53 -22.01
C ASP A 253 5.61 53.10 -22.29
N ARG A 254 4.65 52.93 -23.18
CA ARG A 254 4.23 51.64 -23.71
C ARG A 254 5.32 50.92 -24.53
N ASP A 255 6.03 51.69 -25.37
CA ASP A 255 7.12 51.11 -26.18
C ASP A 255 8.35 50.83 -25.34
N LYS A 256 8.64 51.65 -24.34
CA LYS A 256 9.70 51.38 -23.35
C LYS A 256 9.43 50.08 -22.61
N THR A 257 8.20 49.85 -22.16
CA THR A 257 7.79 48.61 -21.50
C THR A 257 7.95 47.41 -22.43
N ARG A 258 7.50 47.52 -23.70
CA ARG A 258 7.63 46.45 -24.70
C ARG A 258 9.08 46.08 -24.98
N ILE A 259 9.97 47.07 -25.09
CA ILE A 259 11.39 46.88 -25.27
C ILE A 259 11.99 46.14 -24.08
N SER A 260 11.71 46.63 -22.87
CA SER A 260 12.23 46.01 -21.64
C SER A 260 11.77 44.56 -21.47
N GLU A 261 10.50 44.27 -21.74
CA GLU A 261 9.97 42.93 -21.62
C GLU A 261 10.46 42.00 -22.77
N ALA A 262 10.65 42.52 -23.98
CA ALA A 262 11.26 41.77 -25.08
C ALA A 262 12.74 41.46 -24.80
N GLU A 263 13.50 42.42 -24.24
CA GLU A 263 14.88 42.19 -23.80
C GLU A 263 14.96 41.10 -22.74
N LYS A 264 14.08 41.11 -21.72
CA LYS A 264 14.01 40.08 -20.70
C LYS A 264 13.68 38.68 -21.31
N LYS A 265 12.67 38.64 -22.22
CA LYS A 265 12.32 37.39 -22.91
C LYS A 265 13.52 36.81 -23.66
N ALA A 266 14.29 37.65 -24.35
CA ALA A 266 15.43 37.24 -25.17
C ALA A 266 16.66 36.76 -24.35
N THR A 267 16.70 36.98 -23.04
CA THR A 267 17.79 36.49 -22.16
C THR A 267 17.67 35.02 -21.81
N LYS A 268 16.52 34.38 -22.08
CA LYS A 268 16.26 32.98 -21.74
C LYS A 268 16.27 32.08 -22.97
N LEU A 269 16.45 30.77 -22.74
CA LEU A 269 16.41 29.74 -23.79
C LEU A 269 15.01 29.72 -24.44
N GLY A 270 14.95 29.54 -25.76
CA GLY A 270 13.75 29.56 -26.55
C GLY A 270 13.33 28.19 -27.07
N TYR A 271 12.03 28.02 -27.20
CA TYR A 271 11.39 26.87 -27.81
C TYR A 271 10.40 27.32 -28.88
N GLU A 272 10.34 26.60 -29.97
CA GLU A 272 9.23 26.68 -30.90
C GLU A 272 8.10 25.80 -30.40
N VAL A 273 6.90 26.35 -30.25
CA VAL A 273 5.78 25.74 -29.51
C VAL A 273 4.54 25.68 -30.38
N LYS A 274 3.78 24.59 -30.26
CA LYS A 274 2.40 24.47 -30.76
C LYS A 274 1.50 24.00 -29.63
N ILE A 275 0.35 24.68 -29.48
CA ILE A 275 -0.65 24.30 -28.47
C ILE A 275 -1.92 23.91 -29.19
N ARG A 276 -2.33 22.65 -29.01
CA ARG A 276 -3.54 22.08 -29.62
C ARG A 276 -4.54 21.70 -28.57
N LEU A 277 -5.79 22.01 -28.85
CA LEU A 277 -6.93 21.72 -27.99
C LEU A 277 -7.90 20.85 -28.76
N VAL A 278 -8.36 19.75 -28.16
CA VAL A 278 -9.32 18.81 -28.76
C VAL A 278 -10.44 18.54 -27.75
N TYR A 279 -11.66 18.60 -28.22
CA TYR A 279 -12.85 18.11 -27.52
C TYR A 279 -13.42 16.92 -28.28
N MET A 280 -13.78 15.89 -27.54
CA MET A 280 -14.49 14.71 -28.00
C MET A 280 -15.78 14.55 -27.20
N GLY A 281 -16.91 14.26 -27.86
CA GLY A 281 -18.19 14.06 -27.22
C GLY A 281 -19.34 13.90 -28.19
N GLU A 282 -20.59 13.91 -27.72
CA GLU A 282 -21.79 13.63 -28.52
C GLU A 282 -22.44 14.87 -29.11
N SER A 283 -22.25 16.06 -28.51
CA SER A 283 -22.98 17.27 -28.85
C SER A 283 -22.11 18.37 -29.44
N GLN A 284 -22.47 18.87 -30.64
CA GLN A 284 -21.82 20.03 -31.25
C GLN A 284 -21.96 21.33 -30.44
N THR A 285 -23.06 21.49 -29.74
CA THR A 285 -23.30 22.63 -28.88
C THR A 285 -22.37 22.59 -27.67
N ASN A 286 -22.25 21.47 -27.00
CA ASN A 286 -21.33 21.27 -25.89
C ASN A 286 -19.89 21.44 -26.37
N ALA A 287 -19.53 20.90 -27.54
CA ALA A 287 -18.19 21.05 -28.11
C ALA A 287 -17.77 22.52 -28.22
N LYS A 288 -18.64 23.37 -28.74
CA LYS A 288 -18.34 24.83 -28.85
C LYS A 288 -18.23 25.46 -27.47
N LEU A 289 -19.16 25.15 -26.55
CA LEU A 289 -19.20 25.72 -25.21
C LEU A 289 -17.95 25.34 -24.40
N ARG A 290 -17.62 24.01 -24.37
CA ARG A 290 -16.45 23.49 -23.65
C ARG A 290 -15.14 24.02 -24.22
N MET A 291 -15.01 24.03 -25.57
CA MET A 291 -13.84 24.60 -26.24
C MET A 291 -13.70 26.10 -25.97
N GLN A 292 -14.80 26.83 -25.99
CA GLN A 292 -14.80 28.26 -25.68
C GLN A 292 -14.40 28.54 -24.23
N ALA A 293 -14.85 27.68 -23.28
CA ALA A 293 -14.44 27.75 -21.89
C ALA A 293 -12.94 27.48 -21.75
N LEU A 294 -12.41 26.40 -22.41
CA LEU A 294 -11.00 26.06 -22.35
C LEU A 294 -10.10 27.13 -22.98
N VAL A 295 -10.46 27.67 -24.15
CA VAL A 295 -9.77 28.81 -24.76
C VAL A 295 -9.84 30.05 -23.85
N GLY A 296 -10.96 30.22 -23.14
CA GLY A 296 -11.14 31.27 -22.14
C GLY A 296 -10.12 31.17 -21.00
N THR A 297 -9.76 29.98 -20.54
CA THR A 297 -8.74 29.84 -19.49
C THR A 297 -7.35 30.26 -19.96
N PHE A 298 -7.01 30.02 -21.24
CA PHE A 298 -5.73 30.47 -21.79
C PHE A 298 -5.64 31.99 -21.90
N LYS A 299 -6.76 32.74 -21.87
CA LYS A 299 -6.73 34.20 -21.84
C LYS A 299 -6.16 34.80 -20.56
N GLN A 300 -6.02 34.01 -19.48
CA GLN A 300 -5.32 34.43 -18.25
C GLN A 300 -3.85 34.85 -18.52
N PHE A 301 -3.23 34.23 -19.54
CA PHE A 301 -1.87 34.56 -19.98
C PHE A 301 -1.79 35.85 -20.83
N ASN A 302 -2.94 36.48 -21.18
CA ASN A 302 -2.95 37.63 -22.02
C ASN A 302 -2.60 38.90 -21.22
N SER A 303 -1.71 39.70 -21.77
CA SER A 303 -1.37 41.03 -21.28
C SER A 303 -1.79 42.07 -22.31
N THR A 304 -2.50 43.13 -21.90
CA THR A 304 -3.08 44.14 -22.76
C THR A 304 -2.04 44.86 -23.64
N ASN A 305 -0.81 45.00 -23.19
CA ASN A 305 0.26 45.73 -23.85
C ASN A 305 1.35 44.84 -24.44
N LEU A 306 1.36 43.54 -24.15
CA LEU A 306 2.37 42.61 -24.58
C LEU A 306 1.75 41.55 -25.50
N ASN A 307 1.70 40.31 -25.05
CA ASN A 307 1.21 39.21 -25.85
C ASN A 307 0.15 38.38 -25.12
N GLY A 308 -0.34 37.34 -25.76
CA GLY A 308 -1.31 36.40 -25.20
C GLY A 308 -1.74 35.39 -26.26
N PHE A 309 -2.68 34.51 -25.88
CA PHE A 309 -3.18 33.49 -26.77
C PHE A 309 -4.53 33.85 -27.41
N ARG A 310 -4.70 33.42 -28.67
CA ARG A 310 -5.98 33.43 -29.39
C ARG A 310 -6.13 32.07 -30.12
N ALA A 311 -7.38 31.60 -30.20
CA ALA A 311 -7.68 30.41 -30.99
C ALA A 311 -7.63 30.72 -32.49
N THR A 312 -7.10 29.82 -33.25
CA THR A 312 -7.23 29.81 -34.73
C THR A 312 -8.65 29.40 -35.11
N LYS A 313 -8.93 29.24 -36.41
CA LYS A 313 -10.23 28.74 -36.87
C LYS A 313 -10.45 27.32 -36.34
N SER A 314 -11.43 27.15 -35.46
CA SER A 314 -11.81 25.83 -34.92
C SER A 314 -12.48 24.99 -36.01
N VAL A 315 -12.17 23.71 -36.05
CA VAL A 315 -12.61 22.80 -37.11
C VAL A 315 -13.30 21.58 -36.49
N PHE A 316 -14.41 21.17 -37.08
CA PHE A 316 -15.04 19.88 -36.84
C PHE A 316 -14.44 18.83 -37.77
N GLY A 317 -14.11 17.65 -37.27
CA GLY A 317 -13.68 16.54 -38.09
C GLY A 317 -12.44 15.81 -37.56
N LYS A 318 -12.18 14.64 -38.16
CA LYS A 318 -11.12 13.70 -37.69
C LYS A 318 -9.71 14.07 -38.21
N GLU A 319 -9.57 14.87 -39.27
CA GLU A 319 -8.24 15.19 -39.87
C GLU A 319 -7.28 15.88 -38.88
N PHE A 320 -7.80 16.77 -38.04
CA PHE A 320 -6.98 17.41 -37.01
C PHE A 320 -6.58 16.46 -35.88
N ILE A 321 -7.44 15.47 -35.57
CA ILE A 321 -7.17 14.45 -34.58
C ILE A 321 -6.01 13.56 -35.02
N ASP A 322 -5.89 13.23 -36.31
CA ASP A 322 -4.78 12.46 -36.85
C ASP A 322 -3.45 13.21 -36.67
N LYS A 323 -3.45 14.54 -36.84
CA LYS A 323 -2.27 15.37 -36.54
C LYS A 323 -1.94 15.40 -35.05
N TYR A 324 -2.97 15.40 -34.20
CA TYR A 324 -2.82 15.34 -32.75
C TYR A 324 -2.25 13.98 -32.31
N ARG A 325 -2.83 12.87 -32.77
CA ARG A 325 -2.38 11.49 -32.48
C ARG A 325 -0.93 11.27 -32.87
N LYS A 326 -0.56 11.71 -34.05
CA LYS A 326 0.82 11.60 -34.56
C LYS A 326 1.80 12.53 -33.87
N ARG A 327 1.34 13.39 -32.96
CA ARG A 327 2.14 14.44 -32.34
C ARG A 327 2.99 15.20 -33.36
N SER A 328 2.42 15.43 -34.53
CA SER A 328 3.11 15.96 -35.68
C SER A 328 3.45 17.44 -35.51
N PHE A 329 4.72 17.81 -35.63
CA PHE A 329 5.18 19.21 -35.60
C PHE A 329 5.34 19.75 -37.03
N ILE A 330 4.27 19.72 -37.85
CA ILE A 330 4.26 20.19 -39.22
C ILE A 330 3.96 21.69 -39.25
N GLY A 331 4.74 22.45 -40.05
CA GLY A 331 4.62 23.92 -40.17
C GLY A 331 5.24 24.66 -38.97
N ASP A 332 5.22 25.99 -39.07
CA ASP A 332 5.87 26.86 -38.12
C ASP A 332 5.03 26.97 -36.81
N GLY A 333 5.70 26.94 -35.66
CA GLY A 333 5.15 27.25 -34.35
C GLY A 333 5.35 28.72 -33.99
N PHE A 334 5.21 29.02 -32.72
CA PHE A 334 5.55 30.37 -32.17
C PHE A 334 6.57 30.21 -31.04
N ILE A 335 7.35 31.26 -30.77
CA ILE A 335 8.46 31.18 -29.81
C ILE A 335 7.96 31.54 -28.42
N LEU A 336 8.16 30.57 -27.45
CA LEU A 336 8.09 30.83 -26.01
C LEU A 336 9.46 30.56 -25.39
N ASN A 337 9.82 31.35 -24.38
CA ASN A 337 11.00 31.04 -23.56
C ASN A 337 10.64 30.03 -22.45
N ILE A 338 11.65 29.53 -21.73
CA ILE A 338 11.46 28.52 -20.69
C ILE A 338 10.52 28.96 -19.55
N GLU A 339 10.49 30.26 -19.18
CA GLU A 339 9.59 30.79 -18.15
C GLU A 339 8.14 30.81 -18.62
N GLU A 340 7.90 31.26 -19.85
CA GLU A 340 6.58 31.27 -20.46
C GLU A 340 6.05 29.84 -20.63
N LEU A 341 6.93 28.91 -21.03
CA LEU A 341 6.58 27.51 -21.21
C LEU A 341 6.24 26.85 -19.86
N ALA A 342 7.02 27.13 -18.81
CA ALA A 342 6.73 26.69 -17.45
C ALA A 342 5.40 27.21 -16.93
N SER A 343 5.01 28.42 -17.34
CA SER A 343 3.72 29.00 -16.98
C SER A 343 2.54 28.27 -17.65
N VAL A 344 2.75 27.77 -18.87
CA VAL A 344 1.72 27.04 -19.64
C VAL A 344 1.61 25.58 -19.23
N PHE A 345 2.74 24.95 -18.94
CA PHE A 345 2.80 23.55 -18.51
C PHE A 345 3.79 23.37 -17.37
N HIS A 346 3.29 22.87 -16.26
CA HIS A 346 4.04 22.36 -15.12
C HIS A 346 3.22 21.28 -14.44
N LEU A 347 3.83 20.54 -13.53
CA LEU A 347 3.13 19.51 -12.79
C LEU A 347 2.42 20.11 -11.55
N PRO A 348 1.21 19.63 -11.20
CA PRO A 348 0.44 20.23 -10.11
C PRO A 348 1.17 20.10 -8.77
N HIS A 349 1.12 21.16 -7.98
CA HIS A 349 1.64 21.18 -6.61
C HIS A 349 0.49 21.27 -5.59
N THR A 350 0.82 21.30 -4.30
CA THR A 350 -0.14 21.25 -3.17
C THR A 350 -1.27 22.27 -3.24
N ASN A 351 -1.08 23.42 -3.92
CA ASN A 351 -2.10 24.48 -4.02
C ASN A 351 -3.13 24.23 -5.15
N VAL A 352 -2.94 23.20 -5.98
CA VAL A 352 -3.89 22.83 -7.03
C VAL A 352 -4.94 21.86 -6.46
N GLU A 353 -6.03 22.42 -5.93
CA GLU A 353 -7.13 21.64 -5.32
C GLU A 353 -8.18 21.19 -6.35
N THR A 354 -7.79 20.84 -7.56
CA THR A 354 -8.73 20.40 -8.59
C THR A 354 -9.16 18.97 -8.34
N PRO A 355 -10.48 18.67 -8.35
CA PRO A 355 -10.97 17.29 -8.27
C PRO A 355 -10.60 16.52 -9.54
N ASN A 356 -10.61 15.19 -9.43
CA ASN A 356 -10.40 14.25 -10.54
C ASN A 356 -8.99 14.21 -11.15
N ILE A 357 -8.02 14.91 -10.60
CA ILE A 357 -6.61 14.67 -10.96
C ILE A 357 -6.20 13.30 -10.40
N VAL A 358 -5.60 12.47 -11.24
CA VAL A 358 -5.01 11.19 -10.82
C VAL A 358 -3.67 11.49 -10.17
N TRP A 359 -3.65 11.36 -8.85
CA TRP A 359 -2.45 11.54 -8.04
C TRP A 359 -1.72 10.22 -7.85
N ALA A 360 -0.41 10.26 -7.75
CA ALA A 360 0.38 9.11 -7.30
C ALA A 360 -0.10 8.67 -5.92
N SER A 361 -0.29 7.37 -5.75
CA SER A 361 -0.91 6.80 -4.56
C SER A 361 -0.02 6.83 -3.33
N SER A 362 1.30 6.73 -3.50
CA SER A 362 2.26 6.75 -2.39
C SER A 362 3.61 7.21 -2.87
N LYS A 363 4.33 7.87 -1.98
CA LYS A 363 5.74 8.24 -2.18
C LYS A 363 6.58 6.99 -2.33
N THR A 364 7.50 6.98 -3.30
CA THR A 364 8.53 5.95 -3.45
C THR A 364 9.88 6.45 -2.97
N ALA A 365 10.71 5.57 -2.41
CA ALA A 365 12.05 5.90 -1.97
C ALA A 365 13.06 4.86 -2.45
N GLU A 366 14.28 5.33 -2.65
CA GLU A 366 15.40 4.56 -3.20
C GLU A 366 15.77 3.36 -2.32
N PRO A 367 15.89 2.15 -2.89
CA PRO A 367 16.37 1.01 -2.15
C PRO A 367 17.86 1.16 -1.81
N PRO A 368 18.33 0.60 -0.69
CA PRO A 368 19.73 0.65 -0.32
C PRO A 368 20.63 -0.08 -1.33
N SER A 369 21.81 0.44 -1.58
CA SER A 369 22.76 -0.12 -2.58
C SER A 369 23.22 -1.55 -2.28
N LYS A 370 23.16 -1.98 -1.01
CA LYS A 370 23.50 -3.34 -0.57
C LYS A 370 22.29 -4.29 -0.56
N LEU A 371 21.16 -3.89 -1.17
CA LEU A 371 19.95 -4.74 -1.19
C LEU A 371 20.25 -6.10 -1.85
N PRO A 372 19.93 -7.24 -1.21
CA PRO A 372 20.07 -8.55 -1.82
C PRO A 372 19.07 -8.72 -2.98
N VAL A 373 19.54 -8.49 -4.20
CA VAL A 373 18.76 -8.58 -5.43
C VAL A 373 18.98 -9.94 -6.08
N LEU A 374 17.87 -10.56 -6.53
CA LEU A 374 17.90 -11.83 -7.25
C LEU A 374 18.12 -11.56 -8.73
N THR A 375 19.23 -12.00 -9.29
CA THR A 375 19.60 -11.85 -10.71
C THR A 375 19.25 -13.11 -11.44
N GLY A 376 18.25 -13.64 -11.67
CA GLY A 376 17.88 -14.84 -12.44
C GLY A 376 18.76 -16.10 -12.25
N GLU A 377 20.04 -15.94 -12.00
CA GLU A 377 20.99 -16.98 -11.65
C GLU A 377 20.97 -17.32 -10.14
N ASP A 378 20.58 -16.37 -9.30
CA ASP A 378 20.58 -16.47 -7.83
C ASP A 378 19.21 -16.85 -7.26
N VAL A 379 18.23 -17.22 -8.08
CA VAL A 379 16.85 -17.55 -7.65
C VAL A 379 16.82 -18.72 -6.63
N ASN A 380 17.87 -19.53 -6.60
CA ASN A 380 18.04 -20.66 -5.67
C ASN A 380 19.09 -20.36 -4.60
N ASP A 381 19.46 -19.11 -4.35
CA ASP A 381 20.40 -18.78 -3.29
C ASP A 381 19.78 -19.09 -1.92
N ASP A 382 20.32 -20.13 -1.28
CA ASP A 382 19.92 -20.59 0.05
C ASP A 382 20.02 -19.49 1.13
N GLN A 383 20.73 -18.42 0.85
CA GLN A 383 20.96 -17.32 1.79
C GLN A 383 19.89 -16.24 1.74
N ILE A 384 19.06 -16.21 0.68
CA ILE A 384 18.08 -15.16 0.48
C ILE A 384 16.64 -15.69 0.62
N SER A 385 15.84 -15.01 1.42
CA SER A 385 14.38 -15.17 1.46
C SER A 385 13.73 -14.10 0.60
N ALA A 386 13.34 -14.45 -0.61
CA ALA A 386 12.71 -13.54 -1.57
C ALA A 386 11.29 -13.17 -1.15
N PHE A 387 10.92 -11.88 -1.20
CA PHE A 387 9.56 -11.44 -0.86
C PHE A 387 9.09 -10.17 -1.55
N GLY A 388 9.96 -9.42 -2.22
CA GLY A 388 9.62 -8.12 -2.76
C GLY A 388 10.20 -7.79 -4.12
N VAL A 389 9.63 -6.77 -4.74
CA VAL A 389 10.12 -6.14 -5.97
C VAL A 389 10.27 -4.64 -5.71
N THR A 390 11.39 -4.07 -6.10
CA THR A 390 11.60 -2.62 -6.00
C THR A 390 10.64 -1.87 -6.93
N ASN A 391 10.22 -0.68 -6.53
CA ASN A 391 9.28 0.15 -7.29
C ASN A 391 9.75 1.61 -7.44
N PHE A 392 11.05 1.84 -7.30
CA PHE A 392 11.62 3.18 -7.37
C PHE A 392 12.06 3.50 -8.79
N ARG A 393 11.58 4.62 -9.35
CA ARG A 393 11.91 5.15 -10.68
C ARG A 393 11.78 4.13 -11.81
N GLY A 394 10.74 3.31 -11.78
CA GLY A 394 10.49 2.30 -12.82
C GLY A 394 11.47 1.12 -12.81
N ILE A 395 12.45 1.09 -11.91
CA ILE A 395 13.40 -0.01 -11.77
C ILE A 395 12.77 -1.11 -10.92
N SER A 396 12.58 -2.27 -11.52
CA SER A 396 11.93 -3.42 -10.91
C SER A 396 12.92 -4.56 -10.76
N HIS A 397 13.50 -4.72 -9.56
CA HIS A 397 14.35 -5.85 -9.22
C HIS A 397 13.70 -6.68 -8.12
N GLN A 398 13.68 -8.00 -8.32
CA GLN A 398 13.28 -8.92 -7.26
C GLN A 398 14.35 -8.94 -6.17
N PHE A 399 13.94 -8.85 -4.92
CA PHE A 399 14.84 -8.83 -3.79
C PHE A 399 14.32 -9.64 -2.62
N GLY A 400 15.20 -9.92 -1.68
CA GLY A 400 14.87 -10.64 -0.48
C GLY A 400 15.67 -10.18 0.73
N MET A 401 15.55 -10.93 1.81
CA MET A 401 16.25 -10.74 3.06
C MET A 401 17.25 -11.87 3.27
N LEU A 402 18.45 -11.53 3.71
CA LEU A 402 19.42 -12.56 4.09
C LEU A 402 18.87 -13.39 5.25
N ARG A 403 18.94 -14.72 5.15
CA ARG A 403 18.35 -15.61 6.15
C ARG A 403 18.91 -15.41 7.55
N TYR A 404 20.19 -15.14 7.70
CA TYR A 404 20.78 -14.91 9.00
C TYR A 404 20.29 -13.59 9.64
N ASP A 405 19.91 -12.57 8.84
CA ASP A 405 19.35 -11.32 9.34
C ASP A 405 17.91 -11.51 9.86
N ARG A 406 17.18 -12.55 9.41
CA ARG A 406 15.87 -12.92 9.96
C ARG A 406 15.93 -13.29 11.44
N SER A 407 17.13 -13.65 11.95
CA SER A 407 17.35 -13.88 13.39
C SER A 407 17.10 -12.63 14.25
N ARG A 408 17.00 -11.44 13.64
CA ARG A 408 16.64 -10.19 14.30
C ARG A 408 15.14 -9.88 14.25
N HIS A 409 14.33 -10.88 13.88
CA HIS A 409 12.89 -10.81 13.80
C HIS A 409 12.33 -9.86 12.73
N VAL A 410 11.11 -10.14 12.30
CA VAL A 410 10.37 -9.35 11.30
C VAL A 410 9.02 -8.97 11.88
N TYR A 411 8.66 -7.71 11.81
CA TYR A 411 7.36 -7.19 12.18
C TYR A 411 6.63 -6.65 10.95
N ILE A 412 5.40 -7.09 10.75
CA ILE A 412 4.56 -6.73 9.61
C ILE A 412 3.28 -6.09 10.14
N ILE A 413 2.96 -4.89 9.67
CA ILE A 413 1.73 -4.20 10.04
C ILE A 413 0.96 -3.71 8.81
N GLY A 414 -0.37 -3.68 8.90
CA GLY A 414 -1.22 -3.12 7.86
C GLY A 414 -2.68 -3.54 8.00
N GLN A 415 -3.56 -2.78 7.37
CA GLN A 415 -5.00 -3.05 7.35
C GLN A 415 -5.33 -4.38 6.68
N THR A 416 -6.57 -4.86 6.89
CA THR A 416 -7.10 -6.04 6.22
C THR A 416 -7.09 -5.85 4.69
N GLY A 417 -6.64 -6.86 3.96
CA GLY A 417 -6.55 -6.81 2.49
C GLY A 417 -5.37 -6.01 1.94
N ALA A 418 -4.50 -5.43 2.77
CA ALA A 418 -3.34 -4.67 2.32
C ALA A 418 -2.20 -5.53 1.74
N GLY A 419 -2.12 -6.83 2.10
CA GLY A 419 -1.11 -7.76 1.60
C GLY A 419 -0.29 -8.52 2.65
N LYS A 420 -0.60 -8.39 3.96
CA LYS A 420 0.14 -9.04 5.06
C LYS A 420 0.25 -10.56 4.92
N SER A 421 -0.89 -11.24 4.76
CA SER A 421 -0.93 -12.71 4.70
C SER A 421 -0.15 -13.23 3.49
N GLY A 422 -0.25 -12.57 2.32
CA GLY A 422 0.55 -12.92 1.15
C GLY A 422 2.06 -12.77 1.40
N LEU A 423 2.48 -11.78 2.18
CA LEU A 423 3.88 -11.62 2.57
C LEU A 423 4.34 -12.72 3.53
N LEU A 424 3.51 -13.12 4.51
CA LEU A 424 3.79 -14.26 5.38
C LEU A 424 3.91 -15.55 4.58
N GLU A 425 3.02 -15.77 3.61
CA GLU A 425 3.05 -16.92 2.70
C GLU A 425 4.35 -16.96 1.87
N LEU A 426 4.84 -15.82 1.36
CA LEU A 426 6.11 -15.74 0.63
C LEU A 426 7.31 -16.13 1.49
N PHE A 427 7.38 -15.65 2.74
CA PHE A 427 8.44 -16.05 3.67
C PHE A 427 8.39 -17.55 4.00
N ALA A 428 7.20 -18.09 4.28
CA ALA A 428 7.01 -19.50 4.55
C ALA A 428 7.33 -20.37 3.33
N LEU A 429 6.96 -19.93 2.14
CA LEU A 429 7.29 -20.57 0.86
C LEU A 429 8.80 -20.65 0.65
N SER A 430 9.52 -19.55 0.93
CA SER A 430 10.98 -19.56 0.90
C SER A 430 11.58 -20.61 1.86
N ASP A 431 10.99 -20.78 3.05
CA ASP A 431 11.46 -21.79 4.01
C ASP A 431 11.14 -23.23 3.55
N ILE A 432 10.01 -23.44 2.86
CA ILE A 432 9.68 -24.73 2.24
C ILE A 432 10.73 -25.11 1.19
N PHE A 433 11.03 -24.21 0.26
CA PHE A 433 11.97 -24.48 -0.84
C PHE A 433 13.39 -24.74 -0.35
N HIS A 434 13.79 -24.10 0.77
CA HIS A 434 15.13 -24.28 1.33
C HIS A 434 15.17 -25.27 2.50
N ASN A 435 14.20 -26.15 2.61
CA ASN A 435 14.13 -27.22 3.60
C ASN A 435 14.33 -26.75 5.05
N GLN A 436 13.77 -25.59 5.40
CA GLN A 436 13.83 -25.04 6.76
C GLN A 436 12.67 -25.59 7.62
N GLY A 437 12.91 -25.62 8.95
CA GLY A 437 11.87 -25.90 9.93
C GLY A 437 11.13 -24.63 10.33
N TYR A 438 9.80 -24.72 10.41
CA TYR A 438 8.99 -23.55 10.81
C TYR A 438 7.68 -23.94 11.51
N ALA A 439 7.09 -22.99 12.19
CA ALA A 439 5.74 -23.09 12.72
C ALA A 439 4.87 -21.90 12.22
N ILE A 440 3.62 -22.20 11.92
CA ILE A 440 2.58 -21.21 11.60
C ILE A 440 1.54 -21.24 12.71
N ILE A 441 1.16 -20.10 13.26
CA ILE A 441 0.02 -19.92 14.15
C ILE A 441 -0.95 -18.95 13.48
N ASP A 442 -2.08 -19.51 13.03
CA ASP A 442 -3.06 -18.80 12.22
C ASP A 442 -4.45 -18.83 12.89
N PRO A 443 -4.96 -17.67 13.36
CA PRO A 443 -6.29 -17.57 13.96
C PRO A 443 -7.43 -17.56 12.95
N HIS A 444 -7.14 -17.43 11.65
CA HIS A 444 -8.13 -17.40 10.57
C HIS A 444 -8.23 -18.75 9.84
N GLY A 445 -7.12 -19.44 9.68
CA GLY A 445 -7.00 -20.75 9.04
C GLY A 445 -6.62 -20.69 7.56
N ASP A 446 -6.75 -19.56 6.90
CA ASP A 446 -6.48 -19.42 5.47
C ASP A 446 -4.99 -19.56 5.14
N PHE A 447 -4.14 -18.90 5.91
CA PHE A 447 -2.69 -19.02 5.76
C PHE A 447 -2.20 -20.45 5.99
N ALA A 448 -2.73 -21.11 7.03
CA ALA A 448 -2.42 -22.51 7.34
C ALA A 448 -2.77 -23.46 6.17
N ILE A 449 -3.97 -23.30 5.61
CA ILE A 449 -4.46 -24.14 4.50
C ILE A 449 -3.70 -23.86 3.21
N ASN A 450 -3.50 -22.60 2.87
CA ASN A 450 -2.78 -22.20 1.66
C ASN A 450 -1.32 -22.69 1.70
N ASN A 451 -0.66 -22.57 2.84
CA ASN A 451 0.72 -23.03 3.00
C ASN A 451 0.88 -24.53 2.71
N MET A 452 -0.06 -25.38 3.17
CA MET A 452 -0.01 -26.81 2.94
C MET A 452 0.00 -27.20 1.45
N LYS A 453 -0.60 -26.37 0.56
CA LYS A 453 -0.62 -26.62 -0.88
C LYS A 453 0.77 -26.56 -1.53
N PHE A 454 1.73 -25.90 -0.90
CA PHE A 454 3.09 -25.74 -1.41
C PHE A 454 4.08 -26.76 -0.85
N ILE A 455 3.68 -27.56 0.16
CA ILE A 455 4.59 -28.53 0.79
C ILE A 455 4.82 -29.69 -0.17
N PRO A 456 6.07 -29.97 -0.58
CA PRO A 456 6.37 -31.06 -1.50
C PRO A 456 6.16 -32.43 -0.85
N GLY A 457 5.92 -33.44 -1.70
CA GLY A 457 5.72 -34.83 -1.25
C GLY A 457 6.86 -35.38 -0.41
N SER A 458 8.10 -34.94 -0.61
CA SER A 458 9.28 -35.33 0.17
C SER A 458 9.23 -34.90 1.64
N ARG A 459 8.45 -33.88 1.97
CA ARG A 459 8.31 -33.33 3.34
C ARG A 459 6.99 -33.66 4.02
N LEU A 460 6.15 -34.49 3.43
CA LEU A 460 4.85 -34.88 4.01
C LEU A 460 4.98 -35.43 5.43
N ASN A 461 6.03 -36.22 5.67
CA ASN A 461 6.29 -36.85 6.97
C ASN A 461 6.84 -35.90 8.04
N ASP A 462 7.23 -34.69 7.63
CA ASP A 462 7.74 -33.65 8.54
C ASP A 462 6.63 -32.77 9.09
N VAL A 463 5.39 -32.88 8.58
CA VAL A 463 4.31 -31.95 8.88
C VAL A 463 3.46 -32.45 10.04
N ILE A 464 3.31 -31.61 11.05
CA ILE A 464 2.34 -31.74 12.13
C ILE A 464 1.24 -30.71 11.91
N TYR A 465 0.02 -31.17 11.63
CA TYR A 465 -1.14 -30.28 11.45
C TYR A 465 -2.01 -30.29 12.69
N PHE A 466 -1.90 -29.24 13.49
CA PHE A 466 -2.69 -29.02 14.70
C PHE A 466 -3.97 -28.27 14.34
N ASN A 467 -5.11 -28.97 14.34
CA ASN A 467 -6.42 -28.39 14.03
C ASN A 467 -7.45 -28.77 15.10
N PRO A 468 -7.76 -27.91 16.05
CA PRO A 468 -8.77 -28.17 17.09
C PRO A 468 -10.19 -28.39 16.55
N ALA A 469 -10.51 -27.87 15.34
CA ALA A 469 -11.82 -28.08 14.71
C ALA A 469 -12.02 -29.54 14.24
N ASP A 470 -10.95 -30.34 14.15
CA ASP A 470 -11.03 -31.77 13.87
C ASP A 470 -11.39 -32.58 15.14
N THR A 471 -12.62 -32.44 15.55
CA THR A 471 -13.11 -33.00 16.81
C THR A 471 -13.12 -34.54 16.87
N ALA A 472 -13.10 -35.22 15.72
CA ALA A 472 -13.05 -36.65 15.65
C ALA A 472 -11.65 -37.23 16.00
N TYR A 473 -10.60 -36.43 15.74
CA TYR A 473 -9.20 -36.85 15.92
C TYR A 473 -8.41 -35.77 16.68
N PRO A 474 -8.70 -35.55 17.99
CA PRO A 474 -7.99 -34.57 18.79
C PRO A 474 -6.51 -34.91 18.95
N LEU A 475 -5.64 -33.91 18.72
CA LEU A 475 -4.22 -34.00 19.09
C LEU A 475 -4.08 -33.69 20.57
N GLY A 476 -3.21 -34.46 21.25
CA GLY A 476 -2.87 -34.20 22.67
C GLY A 476 -1.88 -33.02 22.77
N PHE A 477 -2.21 -32.07 23.61
CA PHE A 477 -1.32 -30.97 23.97
C PHE A 477 -1.48 -30.63 25.45
N ASN A 478 -0.48 -31.03 26.27
CA ASN A 478 -0.52 -30.77 27.70
C ASN A 478 0.38 -29.58 28.09
N PRO A 479 -0.19 -28.44 28.46
CA PRO A 479 0.60 -27.28 28.91
C PRO A 479 1.42 -27.55 30.17
N LEU A 480 0.98 -28.46 31.04
CA LEU A 480 1.69 -28.88 32.29
C LEU A 480 2.77 -29.93 32.09
N GLU A 481 2.94 -30.47 30.87
CA GLU A 481 3.98 -31.46 30.62
C GLU A 481 5.37 -30.89 30.85
N VAL A 482 6.16 -31.54 31.73
CA VAL A 482 7.52 -31.17 32.13
C VAL A 482 8.52 -32.04 31.40
N THR A 483 9.25 -31.45 30.45
CA THR A 483 10.36 -32.13 29.76
C THR A 483 11.69 -31.96 30.49
N ASN A 484 11.88 -30.83 31.20
CA ASN A 484 13.05 -30.55 32.00
C ASN A 484 12.63 -30.07 33.41
N PRO A 485 13.01 -30.85 34.49
CA PRO A 485 12.64 -30.50 35.86
C PRO A 485 13.03 -29.07 36.31
N ASN A 486 14.11 -28.54 35.75
CA ASN A 486 14.59 -27.18 36.07
C ASN A 486 13.70 -26.06 35.53
N GLN A 487 12.74 -26.36 34.64
CA GLN A 487 11.86 -25.38 34.03
C GLN A 487 10.49 -25.26 34.70
N LYS A 488 10.21 -26.01 35.80
CA LYS A 488 8.89 -25.98 36.47
C LYS A 488 8.42 -24.60 36.84
N THR A 489 9.29 -23.79 37.42
CA THR A 489 8.93 -22.40 37.83
C THR A 489 8.60 -21.55 36.62
N ASN A 490 9.34 -21.70 35.52
CA ASN A 490 9.08 -20.97 34.28
C ASN A 490 7.75 -21.41 33.67
N ILE A 491 7.48 -22.73 33.59
CA ILE A 491 6.20 -23.25 33.09
C ILE A 491 5.03 -22.70 33.91
N SER A 492 5.14 -22.71 35.25
CA SER A 492 4.10 -22.13 36.11
C SER A 492 3.86 -20.65 35.84
N SER A 493 4.93 -19.86 35.73
CA SER A 493 4.84 -18.42 35.48
C SER A 493 4.24 -18.10 34.11
N GLU A 494 4.60 -18.85 33.08
CA GLU A 494 4.08 -18.69 31.73
C GLU A 494 2.59 -19.05 31.64
N ILE A 495 2.15 -20.16 32.24
CA ILE A 495 0.73 -20.55 32.29
C ILE A 495 -0.09 -19.47 32.99
N ILE A 496 0.42 -18.94 34.10
CA ILE A 496 -0.22 -17.84 34.81
C ILE A 496 -0.30 -16.59 33.94
N GLY A 497 0.78 -16.26 33.21
CA GLY A 497 0.81 -15.15 32.28
C GLY A 497 -0.25 -15.25 31.19
N VAL A 498 -0.41 -16.44 30.60
CA VAL A 498 -1.46 -16.71 29.59
C VAL A 498 -2.84 -16.50 30.19
N LEU A 499 -3.12 -17.10 31.36
CA LEU A 499 -4.43 -16.99 32.01
C LEU A 499 -4.73 -15.56 32.48
N LYS A 500 -3.72 -14.86 33.01
CA LYS A 500 -3.84 -13.45 33.38
C LYS A 500 -4.23 -12.55 32.21
N ARG A 501 -3.62 -12.77 31.06
CA ARG A 501 -3.95 -12.04 29.85
C ARG A 501 -5.39 -12.27 29.40
N ILE A 502 -5.84 -13.54 29.36
CA ILE A 502 -7.16 -13.90 28.89
C ILE A 502 -8.26 -13.35 29.79
N PHE A 503 -8.04 -13.36 31.10
CA PHE A 503 -9.03 -12.94 32.08
C PHE A 503 -8.94 -11.46 32.47
N GLY A 504 -7.91 -10.74 32.04
CA GLY A 504 -7.80 -9.29 32.12
C GLY A 504 -8.18 -8.69 33.50
N ASP A 505 -9.08 -7.72 33.49
CA ASP A 505 -9.51 -6.96 34.67
C ASP A 505 -10.12 -7.83 35.78
N SER A 506 -10.56 -9.04 35.46
CA SER A 506 -11.09 -9.97 36.47
C SER A 506 -10.01 -10.80 37.18
N TRP A 507 -8.72 -10.52 36.91
CA TRP A 507 -7.57 -11.15 37.58
C TRP A 507 -7.23 -10.48 38.90
N GLY A 508 -7.11 -11.23 39.96
CA GLY A 508 -6.80 -10.71 41.30
C GLY A 508 -5.58 -11.39 41.95
N PRO A 509 -4.88 -10.70 42.86
CA PRO A 509 -3.67 -11.24 43.49
C PRO A 509 -3.89 -12.57 44.23
N ARG A 510 -5.04 -12.73 44.89
CA ARG A 510 -5.39 -13.98 45.59
C ARG A 510 -5.60 -15.14 44.64
N LEU A 511 -6.26 -14.89 43.51
CA LEU A 511 -6.46 -15.89 42.46
C LEU A 511 -5.09 -16.36 41.91
N GLU A 512 -4.21 -15.42 41.58
CA GLU A 512 -2.87 -15.73 41.10
C GLU A 512 -2.08 -16.55 42.12
N TYR A 513 -2.14 -16.16 43.39
CA TYR A 513 -1.44 -16.87 44.47
C TYR A 513 -1.89 -18.32 44.58
N ILE A 514 -3.19 -18.59 44.69
CA ILE A 514 -3.74 -19.95 44.80
C ILE A 514 -3.39 -20.77 43.52
N LEU A 515 -3.58 -20.19 42.36
CA LEU A 515 -3.34 -20.86 41.11
C LEU A 515 -1.86 -21.22 40.91
N ARG A 516 -0.94 -20.34 41.33
CA ARG A 516 0.51 -20.57 41.28
C ARG A 516 0.90 -21.80 42.07
N TYR A 517 0.46 -21.91 43.33
CA TYR A 517 0.75 -23.06 44.16
C TYR A 517 0.04 -24.34 43.72
N THR A 518 -1.13 -24.19 43.10
CA THR A 518 -1.84 -25.30 42.43
C THR A 518 -1.04 -25.85 41.25
N ILE A 519 -0.59 -24.99 40.37
CA ILE A 519 0.19 -25.39 39.20
C ILE A 519 1.53 -26.01 39.63
N LEU A 520 2.26 -25.38 40.59
CA LEU A 520 3.53 -25.91 41.07
C LEU A 520 3.39 -27.30 41.67
N ALA A 521 2.34 -27.56 42.47
CA ALA A 521 2.06 -28.90 43.00
C ALA A 521 1.73 -29.90 41.89
N LEU A 522 0.99 -29.51 40.86
CA LEU A 522 0.65 -30.39 39.73
C LEU A 522 1.84 -30.67 38.83
N LEU A 523 2.79 -29.75 38.67
CA LEU A 523 4.03 -29.98 37.90
C LEU A 523 4.95 -31.07 38.54
N ASP A 524 4.77 -31.35 39.82
CA ASP A 524 5.48 -32.47 40.50
C ASP A 524 4.76 -33.81 40.35
N ARG A 525 3.45 -33.83 40.05
CA ARG A 525 2.65 -34.99 39.82
C ARG A 525 2.88 -35.57 38.42
N PRO A 526 3.21 -36.87 38.25
CA PRO A 526 3.25 -37.49 36.93
C PRO A 526 1.88 -37.43 36.25
N GLU A 527 1.91 -37.15 34.92
CA GLU A 527 0.73 -37.20 34.08
C GLU A 527 -0.40 -36.19 34.48
N ALA A 528 -0.08 -35.15 35.25
CA ALA A 528 -1.04 -34.13 35.60
C ALA A 528 -1.43 -33.30 34.35
N THR A 529 -2.70 -32.86 34.31
CA THR A 529 -3.29 -32.09 33.24
C THR A 529 -3.91 -30.80 33.76
N MET A 530 -4.28 -29.88 32.86
CA MET A 530 -5.00 -28.64 33.22
C MET A 530 -6.36 -28.90 33.88
N LEU A 531 -6.96 -30.09 33.68
CA LEU A 531 -8.21 -30.51 34.33
C LEU A 531 -8.02 -30.75 35.80
N ASP A 532 -6.83 -31.13 36.23
CA ASP A 532 -6.50 -31.45 37.60
C ASP A 532 -6.41 -30.18 38.49
N ILE A 533 -6.37 -28.96 37.93
CA ILE A 533 -6.41 -27.72 38.71
C ILE A 533 -7.70 -27.66 39.53
N THR A 534 -8.84 -27.99 38.91
CA THR A 534 -10.13 -27.99 39.62
C THR A 534 -10.18 -29.07 40.69
N ARG A 535 -9.62 -30.27 40.39
CA ARG A 535 -9.55 -31.38 41.34
C ARG A 535 -8.65 -31.06 42.54
N MET A 536 -7.49 -30.44 42.28
CA MET A 536 -6.59 -30.05 43.37
C MET A 536 -7.26 -29.09 44.37
N LEU A 537 -8.20 -28.23 43.89
CA LEU A 537 -8.92 -27.28 44.72
C LEU A 537 -10.14 -27.88 45.46
N THR A 538 -10.83 -28.82 44.82
CA THR A 538 -12.12 -29.34 45.34
C THR A 538 -12.06 -30.73 45.94
N ASP A 539 -11.15 -31.63 45.52
CA ASP A 539 -11.02 -33.00 45.97
C ASP A 539 -9.88 -33.13 47.00
N LYS A 540 -10.23 -33.42 48.27
CA LYS A 540 -9.28 -33.56 49.39
C LYS A 540 -8.35 -34.78 49.22
N GLU A 541 -8.85 -35.89 48.69
CA GLU A 541 -8.09 -37.12 48.52
C GLU A 541 -7.08 -36.97 47.39
N PHE A 542 -7.53 -36.44 46.25
CA PHE A 542 -6.66 -36.10 45.08
C PHE A 542 -5.54 -35.16 45.51
N ARG A 543 -5.87 -34.12 46.27
CA ARG A 543 -4.90 -33.15 46.75
C ARG A 543 -3.87 -33.81 47.65
N LYS A 544 -4.30 -34.64 48.59
CA LYS A 544 -3.41 -35.38 49.49
C LYS A 544 -2.45 -36.31 48.72
N GLU A 545 -2.97 -37.03 47.77
CA GLU A 545 -2.17 -37.87 46.89
C GLU A 545 -1.14 -37.04 46.09
N THR A 546 -1.57 -35.94 45.46
CA THR A 546 -0.70 -35.03 44.68
C THR A 546 0.45 -34.48 45.53
N LEU A 547 0.18 -34.08 46.77
CA LEU A 547 1.21 -33.57 47.67
C LEU A 547 2.26 -34.61 48.09
N THR A 548 2.02 -35.94 47.89
CA THR A 548 3.05 -36.94 48.09
C THR A 548 4.17 -36.91 47.06
N TYR A 549 3.90 -36.29 45.87
CA TYR A 549 4.89 -36.13 44.82
C TYR A 549 5.69 -34.82 44.96
N CYS A 550 5.17 -33.85 45.73
CA CYS A 550 5.80 -32.56 45.90
C CYS A 550 7.05 -32.66 46.79
N GLN A 551 8.14 -32.04 46.29
CA GLN A 551 9.42 -31.94 47.01
C GLN A 551 9.69 -30.51 47.54
N ASP A 552 9.06 -29.52 46.97
CA ASP A 552 9.25 -28.11 47.35
C ASP A 552 8.56 -27.83 48.69
N THR A 553 9.39 -27.47 49.67
CA THR A 553 8.95 -27.18 51.02
C THR A 553 8.01 -25.98 51.09
N VAL A 554 8.15 -24.99 50.21
CA VAL A 554 7.28 -23.80 50.17
C VAL A 554 5.89 -24.17 49.65
N VAL A 555 5.83 -25.01 48.62
CA VAL A 555 4.56 -25.52 48.10
C VAL A 555 3.85 -26.38 49.12
N LEU A 556 4.60 -27.26 49.83
CA LEU A 556 4.06 -28.08 50.94
C LEU A 556 3.58 -27.24 52.09
N GLN A 557 4.30 -26.19 52.48
CA GLN A 557 3.88 -25.27 53.53
C GLN A 557 2.58 -24.55 53.18
N PHE A 558 2.43 -24.05 51.94
CA PHE A 558 1.16 -23.47 51.52
C PHE A 558 -0.01 -24.43 51.68
N TRP A 559 0.09 -25.66 51.17
CA TRP A 559 -1.02 -26.57 51.16
C TRP A 559 -1.30 -27.22 52.56
N ASN A 560 -0.26 -27.65 53.30
CA ASN A 560 -0.41 -28.35 54.55
C ASN A 560 -0.62 -27.43 55.77
N VAL A 561 -0.18 -26.19 55.69
CA VAL A 561 -0.29 -25.23 56.82
C VAL A 561 -1.28 -24.13 56.49
N GLU A 562 -0.99 -23.32 55.43
CA GLU A 562 -1.80 -22.13 55.15
C GLU A 562 -3.21 -22.51 54.64
N PHE A 563 -3.32 -23.24 53.57
CA PHE A 563 -4.59 -23.64 52.96
C PHE A 563 -5.38 -24.58 53.93
N ALA A 564 -4.72 -25.45 54.61
CA ALA A 564 -5.34 -26.34 55.59
C ALA A 564 -5.92 -25.62 56.80
N SER A 565 -5.40 -24.41 57.14
CA SER A 565 -5.93 -23.58 58.22
C SER A 565 -7.21 -22.79 57.86
N TRP A 566 -7.53 -22.74 56.56
CA TRP A 566 -8.72 -21.99 56.13
C TRP A 566 -10.01 -22.74 56.43
N ASN A 567 -11.03 -22.02 56.93
CA ASN A 567 -12.34 -22.61 57.09
C ASN A 567 -13.04 -22.87 55.76
N ASP A 568 -14.00 -23.79 55.72
CA ASP A 568 -14.65 -24.24 54.49
C ASP A 568 -15.37 -23.09 53.75
N LYS A 569 -15.91 -22.06 54.47
CA LYS A 569 -16.53 -20.90 53.87
C LYS A 569 -15.51 -20.01 53.15
N PHE A 570 -14.37 -19.76 53.79
CA PHE A 570 -13.28 -18.99 53.17
C PHE A 570 -12.64 -19.74 52.00
N VAL A 571 -12.46 -21.04 52.13
CA VAL A 571 -12.00 -21.88 51.00
C VAL A 571 -12.93 -21.74 49.82
N ALA A 572 -14.25 -21.90 50.00
CA ALA A 572 -15.24 -21.77 48.94
C ALA A 572 -15.19 -20.39 48.25
N GLU A 573 -15.06 -19.32 49.03
CA GLU A 573 -14.92 -17.96 48.48
C GLU A 573 -13.59 -17.77 47.72
N ALA A 574 -12.47 -18.23 48.26
CA ALA A 574 -11.15 -18.04 47.75
C ALA A 574 -10.90 -18.78 46.44
N ILE A 575 -11.44 -20.01 46.30
CA ILE A 575 -11.26 -20.85 45.13
C ILE A 575 -12.27 -20.55 43.99
N ALA A 576 -13.43 -19.98 44.31
CA ALA A 576 -14.49 -19.75 43.34
C ALA A 576 -14.03 -18.97 42.09
N PRO A 577 -13.20 -17.89 42.18
CA PRO A 577 -12.68 -17.21 40.99
C PRO A 577 -11.81 -18.13 40.11
N VAL A 578 -11.01 -19.01 40.70
CA VAL A 578 -10.18 -19.96 39.95
C VAL A 578 -11.05 -20.98 39.26
N LEU A 579 -12.02 -21.57 39.97
CA LEU A 579 -12.95 -22.56 39.43
C LEU A 579 -13.78 -22.01 38.25
N ASN A 580 -14.28 -20.77 38.40
CA ASN A 580 -15.05 -20.12 37.35
C ASN A 580 -14.21 -19.91 36.07
N LYS A 581 -12.95 -19.53 36.20
CA LYS A 581 -12.08 -19.25 35.07
C LYS A 581 -11.55 -20.53 34.43
N VAL A 582 -10.99 -21.42 35.20
CA VAL A 582 -10.49 -22.73 34.71
C VAL A 582 -11.66 -23.57 34.20
N GLY A 583 -12.79 -23.59 34.90
CA GLY A 583 -14.01 -24.29 34.49
C GLY A 583 -14.56 -23.83 33.16
N ALA A 584 -14.47 -22.53 32.87
CA ALA A 584 -15.00 -21.97 31.62
C ALA A 584 -14.37 -22.62 30.38
N PHE A 585 -13.05 -22.74 30.32
CA PHE A 585 -12.39 -23.35 29.15
C PHE A 585 -12.31 -24.87 29.22
N THR A 586 -12.22 -25.48 30.40
CA THR A 586 -12.20 -26.95 30.53
C THR A 586 -13.56 -27.61 30.32
N ALA A 587 -14.66 -26.83 30.43
CA ALA A 587 -16.01 -27.29 30.09
C ALA A 587 -16.21 -27.52 28.60
N ASN A 588 -15.48 -26.78 27.75
CA ASN A 588 -15.54 -26.95 26.30
C ASN A 588 -14.93 -28.28 25.87
N PRO A 589 -15.71 -29.19 25.20
CA PRO A 589 -15.22 -30.51 24.80
C PRO A 589 -14.01 -30.45 23.87
N ILE A 590 -13.93 -29.46 22.97
CA ILE A 590 -12.81 -29.30 22.04
C ILE A 590 -11.51 -29.07 22.83
N ILE A 591 -11.52 -28.11 23.74
CA ILE A 591 -10.35 -27.78 24.56
C ILE A 591 -10.03 -28.93 25.50
N ARG A 592 -11.05 -29.47 26.19
CA ARG A 592 -10.87 -30.57 27.16
C ARG A 592 -10.18 -31.78 26.54
N ASN A 593 -10.58 -32.21 25.34
CA ASN A 593 -10.01 -33.34 24.66
C ASN A 593 -8.56 -33.11 24.17
N ILE A 594 -8.13 -31.85 24.06
CA ILE A 594 -6.77 -31.47 23.71
C ILE A 594 -5.88 -31.41 24.96
N ILE A 595 -6.25 -30.53 25.93
CA ILE A 595 -5.43 -30.22 27.12
C ILE A 595 -5.60 -31.22 28.27
N GLY A 596 -6.58 -32.10 28.16
CA GLY A 596 -6.85 -33.15 29.16
C GLY A 596 -6.10 -34.45 28.92
N GLN A 597 -5.36 -34.59 27.85
CA GLN A 597 -4.48 -35.72 27.60
C GLN A 597 -3.20 -35.56 28.42
N PRO A 598 -2.75 -36.63 29.14
CA PRO A 598 -1.59 -36.59 30.05
C PRO A 598 -0.28 -36.26 29.33
N LYS A 599 -0.14 -36.68 28.09
CA LYS A 599 1.07 -36.47 27.27
C LYS A 599 0.70 -35.77 25.97
N SER A 600 1.55 -34.85 25.59
CA SER A 600 1.47 -34.23 24.25
C SER A 600 1.82 -35.25 23.18
N THR A 601 1.09 -35.30 22.08
CA THR A 601 1.32 -36.26 20.99
C THR A 601 2.47 -35.85 20.07
N PHE A 602 3.03 -34.67 20.25
CA PHE A 602 4.18 -34.12 19.51
C PHE A 602 5.13 -33.39 20.48
N ASN A 603 6.42 -33.37 20.15
CA ASN A 603 7.43 -32.70 20.94
C ASN A 603 7.97 -31.48 20.19
N ILE A 604 7.70 -30.27 20.68
CA ILE A 604 8.06 -29.00 20.03
C ILE A 604 9.59 -28.87 19.93
N ARG A 605 10.35 -29.29 20.96
CA ARG A 605 11.82 -29.25 20.92
C ARG A 605 12.37 -30.10 19.78
N GLN A 606 11.85 -31.33 19.63
CA GLN A 606 12.22 -32.23 18.57
C GLN A 606 11.85 -31.64 17.17
N ILE A 607 10.66 -31.05 17.05
CA ILE A 607 10.23 -30.35 15.81
C ILE A 607 11.26 -29.30 15.39
N MET A 608 11.73 -28.49 16.35
CA MET A 608 12.72 -27.46 16.09
C MET A 608 14.08 -28.03 15.70
N ASP A 609 14.56 -29.05 16.39
CA ASP A 609 15.90 -29.63 16.18
C ASP A 609 15.99 -30.47 14.89
N GLU A 610 14.91 -31.16 14.54
CA GLU A 610 14.81 -31.93 13.29
C GLU A 610 14.43 -31.04 12.08
N GLY A 611 13.98 -29.82 12.31
CA GLY A 611 13.54 -28.89 11.25
C GLY A 611 12.24 -29.30 10.60
N LYS A 612 11.31 -29.83 11.40
CA LYS A 612 9.95 -30.19 10.97
C LYS A 612 9.05 -28.95 10.85
N ILE A 613 7.84 -29.16 10.35
CA ILE A 613 6.84 -28.13 10.08
C ILE A 613 5.67 -28.33 11.04
N LEU A 614 5.33 -27.29 11.81
CA LEU A 614 4.16 -27.26 12.69
C LEU A 614 3.15 -26.25 12.15
N ILE A 615 2.02 -26.73 11.66
CA ILE A 615 0.94 -25.85 11.16
C ILE A 615 -0.21 -25.88 12.16
N VAL A 616 -0.45 -24.73 12.82
CA VAL A 616 -1.50 -24.54 13.83
C VAL A 616 -2.63 -23.72 13.22
N ASN A 617 -3.73 -24.37 12.92
CA ASN A 617 -4.95 -23.79 12.41
C ASN A 617 -5.96 -23.58 13.57
N LEU A 618 -6.10 -22.34 14.02
CA LEU A 618 -6.97 -21.98 15.14
C LEU A 618 -8.26 -21.30 14.68
N SER A 619 -8.72 -21.52 13.47
CA SER A 619 -9.91 -20.90 12.85
C SER A 619 -10.96 -20.45 13.86
N LYS A 620 -10.95 -19.16 14.24
CA LYS A 620 -11.85 -18.55 15.24
C LYS A 620 -13.33 -18.81 14.96
N GLY A 621 -13.70 -18.84 13.68
CA GLY A 621 -15.05 -19.12 13.23
C GLY A 621 -15.54 -20.54 13.55
N LEU A 622 -14.62 -21.48 13.73
CA LEU A 622 -14.94 -22.90 14.01
C LEU A 622 -14.85 -23.23 15.50
N ILE A 623 -13.86 -22.73 16.20
CA ILE A 623 -13.59 -23.11 17.59
C ILE A 623 -13.97 -22.03 18.60
N GLY A 624 -14.27 -20.81 18.16
CA GLY A 624 -14.53 -19.62 19.01
C GLY A 624 -13.25 -18.84 19.35
N GLU A 625 -13.37 -17.54 19.55
CA GLU A 625 -12.25 -16.62 19.75
C GLU A 625 -11.47 -16.92 21.03
N ASP A 626 -12.16 -17.11 22.17
CA ASP A 626 -11.52 -17.41 23.46
C ASP A 626 -10.71 -18.71 23.41
N ASN A 627 -11.24 -19.73 22.76
CA ASN A 627 -10.56 -21.03 22.63
C ASN A 627 -9.31 -20.92 21.74
N ALA A 628 -9.40 -20.17 20.64
CA ALA A 628 -8.27 -19.90 19.76
C ALA A 628 -7.15 -19.13 20.51
N ALA A 629 -7.54 -18.10 21.28
CA ALA A 629 -6.61 -17.30 22.08
C ALA A 629 -5.91 -18.13 23.15
N ILE A 630 -6.65 -19.01 23.87
CA ILE A 630 -6.11 -19.90 24.92
C ILE A 630 -5.09 -20.89 24.32
N LEU A 631 -5.49 -21.65 23.30
CA LEU A 631 -4.63 -22.65 22.68
C LEU A 631 -3.41 -22.04 22.04
N GLY A 632 -3.61 -20.95 21.27
CA GLY A 632 -2.52 -20.24 20.60
C GLY A 632 -1.51 -19.67 21.59
N SER A 633 -1.98 -19.04 22.69
CA SER A 633 -1.08 -18.51 23.72
C SER A 633 -0.28 -19.61 24.41
N PHE A 634 -0.90 -20.75 24.74
CA PHE A 634 -0.16 -21.88 25.31
C PHE A 634 0.86 -22.47 24.32
N LEU A 635 0.51 -22.57 23.03
CA LEU A 635 1.43 -23.07 21.99
C LEU A 635 2.63 -22.12 21.80
N VAL A 636 2.38 -20.82 21.69
CA VAL A 636 3.46 -19.81 21.59
C VAL A 636 4.40 -19.91 22.78
N THR A 637 3.82 -20.00 23.99
CA THR A 637 4.59 -20.15 25.23
C THR A 637 5.41 -21.45 25.26
N LYS A 638 4.86 -22.57 24.81
CA LYS A 638 5.60 -23.83 24.73
C LYS A 638 6.70 -23.81 23.67
N ILE A 639 6.50 -23.13 22.54
CA ILE A 639 7.55 -22.91 21.53
C ILE A 639 8.69 -22.09 22.14
N GLN A 640 8.37 -21.04 22.92
CA GLN A 640 9.36 -20.28 23.67
C GLN A 640 10.17 -21.15 24.63
N LEU A 641 9.51 -21.91 25.48
CA LEU A 641 10.17 -22.78 26.46
C LEU A 641 11.04 -23.84 25.77
N ALA A 642 10.55 -24.42 24.65
CA ALA A 642 11.31 -25.35 23.83
C ALA A 642 12.55 -24.68 23.21
N ALA A 643 12.44 -23.44 22.71
CA ALA A 643 13.58 -22.68 22.24
C ALA A 643 14.61 -22.41 23.34
N MET A 644 14.16 -21.92 24.50
CA MET A 644 15.05 -21.66 25.64
C MET A 644 15.75 -22.96 26.14
N SER A 645 15.10 -24.10 26.04
CA SER A 645 15.73 -25.40 26.40
C SER A 645 16.94 -25.74 25.54
N ARG A 646 17.10 -25.13 24.36
CA ARG A 646 18.26 -25.30 23.46
C ARG A 646 19.55 -24.68 24.01
N SER A 647 19.46 -24.03 25.17
CA SER A 647 20.66 -23.62 25.94
C SER A 647 21.59 -24.78 26.30
N ASP A 648 21.12 -26.04 26.25
CA ASP A 648 21.93 -27.25 26.42
C ASP A 648 22.85 -27.56 25.23
N ILE A 649 22.62 -26.93 24.06
CA ILE A 649 23.51 -26.97 22.90
C ILE A 649 24.52 -25.83 23.08
N PRO A 650 25.84 -26.16 23.32
CA PRO A 650 26.83 -25.14 23.71
C PRO A 650 27.08 -24.11 22.63
N ASP A 651 27.27 -24.51 21.37
CA ASP A 651 27.52 -23.57 20.28
C ASP A 651 26.19 -23.08 19.67
N VAL A 652 26.03 -21.76 19.63
CA VAL A 652 24.84 -21.13 19.05
C VAL A 652 24.68 -21.48 17.56
N ARG A 653 25.80 -21.71 16.86
CA ARG A 653 25.81 -22.06 15.43
C ARG A 653 25.25 -23.46 15.14
N ASP A 654 25.31 -24.35 16.10
CA ASP A 654 24.78 -25.71 16.01
C ASP A 654 23.25 -25.75 16.27
N ARG A 655 22.67 -24.65 16.75
CA ARG A 655 21.24 -24.50 16.95
C ARG A 655 20.58 -24.24 15.60
N ARG A 656 19.97 -25.26 15.02
CA ARG A 656 19.27 -25.14 13.73
C ARG A 656 18.25 -24.00 13.77
N PRO A 657 18.28 -23.04 12.80
CA PRO A 657 17.29 -21.97 12.72
C PRO A 657 15.87 -22.54 12.61
N PHE A 658 14.94 -21.99 13.36
CA PHE A 658 13.53 -22.33 13.32
C PHE A 658 12.71 -21.05 13.20
N TYR A 659 11.77 -21.00 12.25
CA TYR A 659 11.00 -19.82 11.93
C TYR A 659 9.58 -19.92 12.50
N LEU A 660 9.15 -18.91 13.25
CA LEU A 660 7.81 -18.84 13.83
C LEU A 660 7.04 -17.70 13.18
N TYR A 661 5.97 -18.05 12.45
CA TYR A 661 5.02 -17.13 11.84
C TYR A 661 3.79 -17.04 12.72
N VAL A 662 3.44 -15.83 13.14
CA VAL A 662 2.24 -15.57 13.92
C VAL A 662 1.43 -14.48 13.23
N ASP A 663 0.31 -14.87 12.63
CA ASP A 663 -0.65 -13.90 12.12
C ASP A 663 -1.56 -13.41 13.24
N GLU A 664 -2.00 -12.16 13.17
CA GLU A 664 -2.78 -11.50 14.23
C GLU A 664 -2.16 -11.72 15.63
N PHE A 665 -0.87 -11.47 15.70
CA PHE A 665 0.01 -11.72 16.84
C PHE A 665 -0.53 -11.19 18.17
N GLN A 666 -1.25 -10.07 18.16
CA GLN A 666 -1.86 -9.51 19.36
C GLN A 666 -2.83 -10.48 20.07
N ASN A 667 -3.35 -11.50 19.38
CA ASN A 667 -4.23 -12.49 20.00
C ASN A 667 -3.50 -13.45 20.92
N PHE A 668 -2.18 -13.60 20.78
CA PHE A 668 -1.37 -14.62 21.45
C PHE A 668 -0.26 -14.04 22.31
N ALA A 669 0.14 -12.78 22.10
CA ALA A 669 1.24 -12.16 22.82
C ALA A 669 0.90 -11.92 24.30
N THR A 670 1.67 -12.50 25.19
CA THR A 670 1.69 -12.21 26.63
C THR A 670 2.79 -11.20 26.95
N ASP A 671 2.80 -10.61 28.14
CA ASP A 671 3.88 -9.69 28.54
C ASP A 671 5.27 -10.40 28.55
N SER A 672 5.31 -11.71 28.83
CA SER A 672 6.53 -12.51 28.72
C SER A 672 7.04 -12.63 27.27
N PHE A 673 6.19 -12.38 26.27
CA PHE A 673 6.61 -12.37 24.88
C PHE A 673 7.61 -11.24 24.55
N ALA A 674 7.59 -10.15 25.32
CA ALA A 674 8.63 -9.12 25.24
C ALA A 674 10.04 -9.68 25.47
N THR A 675 10.15 -10.66 26.40
CA THR A 675 11.41 -11.38 26.67
C THR A 675 11.83 -12.25 25.49
N ILE A 676 10.88 -12.90 24.81
CA ILE A 676 11.17 -13.69 23.60
C ILE A 676 11.81 -12.80 22.55
N LEU A 677 11.21 -11.67 22.23
CA LEU A 677 11.72 -10.75 21.21
C LEU A 677 13.16 -10.28 21.49
N SER A 678 13.56 -10.20 22.75
CA SER A 678 14.90 -9.79 23.13
C SER A 678 15.92 -10.94 23.12
N GLU A 679 15.47 -12.19 23.36
CA GLU A 679 16.38 -13.31 23.64
C GLU A 679 16.31 -14.47 22.65
N ALA A 680 15.22 -14.65 21.90
CA ALA A 680 14.97 -15.81 21.05
C ALA A 680 16.06 -16.07 20.00
N ARG A 681 16.71 -15.02 19.54
CA ARG A 681 17.86 -15.11 18.62
C ARG A 681 18.97 -16.03 19.14
N LYS A 682 19.25 -15.98 20.45
CA LYS A 682 20.30 -16.82 21.08
C LYS A 682 19.98 -18.31 20.99
N TYR A 683 18.71 -18.66 20.85
CA TYR A 683 18.22 -20.04 20.81
C TYR A 683 17.86 -20.53 19.41
N GLY A 684 18.16 -19.74 18.36
CA GLY A 684 17.86 -20.06 16.97
C GLY A 684 16.37 -19.98 16.61
N LEU A 685 15.55 -19.23 17.37
CA LEU A 685 14.15 -18.97 17.06
C LEU A 685 14.01 -17.61 16.39
N ASN A 686 13.48 -17.60 15.16
CA ASN A 686 13.31 -16.44 14.31
C ASN A 686 11.81 -16.12 14.18
N LEU A 687 11.41 -14.92 14.62
CA LEU A 687 10.00 -14.54 14.65
C LEU A 687 9.65 -13.67 13.42
N THR A 688 8.54 -13.99 12.80
CA THR A 688 7.86 -13.14 11.82
C THR A 688 6.42 -12.97 12.29
N VAL A 689 6.10 -11.78 12.80
CA VAL A 689 4.82 -11.50 13.44
C VAL A 689 4.07 -10.42 12.69
N ALA A 690 2.75 -10.59 12.56
CA ALA A 690 1.89 -9.64 11.86
C ALA A 690 0.69 -9.24 12.72
N ASN A 691 0.27 -7.95 12.60
CA ASN A 691 -0.96 -7.45 13.20
C ASN A 691 -1.62 -6.35 12.36
N GLN A 692 -2.84 -5.96 12.73
CA GLN A 692 -3.60 -4.93 12.02
C GLN A 692 -3.44 -3.54 12.62
N TYR A 693 -3.42 -3.43 13.96
CA TYR A 693 -3.40 -2.15 14.68
C TYR A 693 -2.44 -2.23 15.87
N ILE A 694 -1.68 -1.16 16.06
CA ILE A 694 -0.75 -1.04 17.21
C ILE A 694 -1.50 -1.03 18.53
N SER A 695 -2.66 -0.38 18.59
CA SER A 695 -3.47 -0.23 19.79
C SER A 695 -3.98 -1.55 20.37
N GLN A 696 -3.92 -2.65 19.62
CA GLN A 696 -4.30 -3.98 20.11
C GLN A 696 -3.21 -4.66 20.95
N MET A 697 -2.01 -4.13 20.97
CA MET A 697 -0.90 -4.64 21.79
C MET A 697 -0.83 -3.92 23.13
N SER A 698 -0.41 -4.65 24.19
CA SER A 698 -0.02 -3.97 25.44
C SER A 698 1.20 -3.08 25.23
N ASP A 699 1.34 -2.03 26.03
CA ASP A 699 2.48 -1.12 25.91
C ASP A 699 3.82 -1.86 26.00
N THR A 700 3.92 -2.84 26.92
CA THR A 700 5.11 -3.69 27.09
C THR A 700 5.48 -4.43 25.81
N VAL A 701 4.51 -5.05 25.13
CA VAL A 701 4.72 -5.80 23.89
C VAL A 701 5.06 -4.86 22.75
N ARG A 702 4.34 -3.75 22.64
CA ARG A 702 4.60 -2.73 21.61
C ARG A 702 6.04 -2.20 21.69
N ASP A 703 6.46 -1.79 22.87
CA ASP A 703 7.80 -1.23 23.09
C ASP A 703 8.89 -2.28 22.84
N ALA A 704 8.63 -3.54 23.18
CA ALA A 704 9.52 -4.66 22.87
C ALA A 704 9.63 -4.92 21.36
N VAL A 705 8.52 -4.85 20.61
CA VAL A 705 8.52 -4.98 19.15
C VAL A 705 9.37 -3.87 18.52
N PHE A 706 9.08 -2.61 18.84
CA PHE A 706 9.82 -1.48 18.25
C PHE A 706 11.30 -1.42 18.65
N GLY A 707 11.64 -1.94 19.83
CA GLY A 707 13.01 -1.96 20.33
C GLY A 707 13.88 -3.12 19.87
N ASN A 708 13.29 -4.28 19.55
CA ASN A 708 14.06 -5.50 19.30
C ASN A 708 13.93 -6.05 17.87
N VAL A 709 12.94 -5.61 17.09
CA VAL A 709 12.75 -6.09 15.72
C VAL A 709 13.73 -5.40 14.77
N GLY A 710 14.47 -6.21 14.01
CA GLY A 710 15.45 -5.71 13.05
C GLY A 710 14.84 -5.24 11.73
N THR A 711 13.75 -5.86 11.29
CA THR A 711 13.06 -5.51 10.04
C THR A 711 11.61 -5.20 10.32
N MET A 712 11.18 -4.02 9.88
CA MET A 712 9.81 -3.56 10.00
C MET A 712 9.22 -3.30 8.62
N ILE A 713 8.07 -3.88 8.35
CA ILE A 713 7.35 -3.75 7.07
C ILE A 713 5.96 -3.19 7.36
N SER A 714 5.65 -2.05 6.78
CA SER A 714 4.35 -1.40 6.90
C SER A 714 3.64 -1.38 5.55
N PHE A 715 2.49 -2.00 5.48
CA PHE A 715 1.48 -1.76 4.46
C PHE A 715 0.64 -0.54 4.84
N ARG A 716 -0.43 -0.27 4.07
CA ARG A 716 -1.40 0.78 4.43
C ARG A 716 -1.94 0.55 5.85
N VAL A 717 -1.92 1.58 6.68
CA VAL A 717 -2.33 1.55 8.09
C VAL A 717 -3.44 2.56 8.39
N SER A 718 -3.94 2.55 9.62
CA SER A 718 -4.94 3.49 10.11
C SER A 718 -4.35 4.89 10.38
N ALA A 719 -5.22 5.90 10.47
CA ALA A 719 -4.82 7.26 10.81
C ALA A 719 -4.17 7.36 12.20
N ASP A 720 -4.58 6.51 13.15
CA ASP A 720 -4.04 6.50 14.51
C ASP A 720 -2.65 5.86 14.58
N ASP A 721 -2.38 4.83 13.75
CA ASP A 721 -1.10 4.12 13.73
C ASP A 721 -0.04 4.83 12.88
N ALA A 722 -0.44 5.54 11.81
CA ALA A 722 0.47 6.16 10.87
C ALA A 722 1.48 7.13 11.53
N PRO A 723 1.12 8.03 12.47
CA PRO A 723 2.07 8.91 13.14
C PRO A 723 3.09 8.19 14.02
N ILE A 724 2.70 7.02 14.57
CA ILE A 724 3.58 6.21 15.41
C ILE A 724 4.63 5.51 14.54
N LEU A 725 4.17 4.95 13.42
CA LEU A 725 5.02 4.20 12.49
C LEU A 725 5.93 5.11 11.68
N ALA A 726 5.46 6.30 11.27
CA ALA A 726 6.27 7.24 10.51
C ALA A 726 7.62 7.52 11.17
N LYS A 727 7.67 7.62 12.50
CA LYS A 727 8.91 7.78 13.27
C LYS A 727 9.96 6.67 13.03
N GLN A 728 9.51 5.48 12.61
CA GLN A 728 10.41 4.37 12.29
C GLN A 728 10.93 4.42 10.86
N PHE A 729 10.27 5.20 9.99
CA PHE A 729 10.57 5.31 8.56
C PHE A 729 11.11 6.69 8.15
N GLU A 730 11.24 7.62 9.12
CA GLU A 730 11.90 8.91 8.89
C GLU A 730 13.37 8.72 8.45
N PRO A 731 13.91 9.65 7.62
CA PRO A 731 13.25 10.84 7.06
C PRO A 731 12.48 10.57 5.75
N ASN A 732 12.48 9.35 5.24
CA ASN A 732 12.04 9.05 3.89
C ASN A 732 10.50 9.06 3.74
N PHE A 733 9.75 8.69 4.78
CA PHE A 733 8.29 8.59 4.73
C PHE A 733 7.64 9.30 5.92
N GLU A 734 6.51 9.94 5.63
CA GLU A 734 5.65 10.62 6.57
C GLU A 734 4.35 9.82 6.83
N ALA A 735 3.56 10.24 7.82
CA ALA A 735 2.32 9.56 8.17
C ALA A 735 1.33 9.47 6.99
N ILE A 736 1.25 10.51 6.16
CA ILE A 736 0.37 10.56 5.01
C ILE A 736 0.73 9.51 3.95
N ASP A 737 2.01 9.22 3.77
CA ASP A 737 2.49 8.22 2.81
C ASP A 737 2.01 6.82 3.20
N LEU A 738 1.97 6.53 4.52
CA LEU A 738 1.52 5.23 5.05
C LEU A 738 0.01 5.04 4.95
N LEU A 739 -0.76 6.15 4.91
CA LEU A 739 -2.22 6.12 4.76
C LEU A 739 -2.67 5.84 3.32
N GLN A 740 -1.89 6.32 2.35
CA GLN A 740 -2.29 6.33 0.94
C GLN A 740 -1.71 5.18 0.11
N MET A 741 -1.01 4.24 0.73
CA MET A 741 -0.43 3.11 0.01
C MET A 741 -1.48 2.23 -0.67
N HIS A 742 -1.18 1.81 -1.89
CA HIS A 742 -1.95 0.78 -2.60
C HIS A 742 -1.76 -0.60 -1.97
N ASN A 743 -2.71 -1.47 -2.22
CA ASN A 743 -2.60 -2.87 -1.82
C ASN A 743 -1.33 -3.50 -2.42
N ARG A 744 -0.66 -4.34 -1.63
CA ARG A 744 0.60 -5.02 -1.97
C ARG A 744 1.84 -4.10 -2.04
N ASN A 745 1.70 -2.77 -1.96
CA ASN A 745 2.83 -1.87 -1.74
C ASN A 745 3.11 -1.75 -0.25
N PHE A 746 4.38 -1.66 0.10
CA PHE A 746 4.82 -1.53 1.47
C PHE A 746 6.06 -0.64 1.60
N VAL A 747 6.25 -0.10 2.76
CA VAL A 747 7.48 0.55 3.19
C VAL A 747 8.22 -0.39 4.12
N VAL A 748 9.52 -0.53 3.93
CA VAL A 748 10.37 -1.41 4.73
C VAL A 748 11.60 -0.69 5.23
N ASN A 749 11.88 -0.92 6.51
CA ASN A 749 13.16 -0.61 7.15
C ASN A 749 13.76 -1.95 7.57
N MET A 750 14.82 -2.39 6.92
CA MET A 750 15.38 -3.72 7.11
C MET A 750 16.86 -3.70 7.52
N VAL A 751 17.27 -4.78 8.11
CA VAL A 751 18.67 -5.06 8.38
C VAL A 751 19.27 -5.79 7.19
N ILE A 752 20.42 -5.35 6.70
CA ILE A 752 21.20 -6.01 5.65
C ILE A 752 22.64 -6.16 6.13
N GLY A 753 23.11 -7.40 6.18
CA GLY A 753 24.48 -7.68 6.66
C GLY A 753 24.69 -7.28 8.13
N GLY A 754 23.63 -7.28 8.93
CA GLY A 754 23.69 -6.90 10.35
C GLY A 754 23.52 -5.40 10.59
N GLU A 755 23.47 -4.55 9.57
CA GLU A 755 23.32 -3.09 9.66
C GLU A 755 21.89 -2.66 9.28
N LYS A 756 21.31 -1.71 10.02
CA LYS A 756 20.00 -1.14 9.73
C LYS A 756 20.11 -0.17 8.56
N THR A 757 19.25 -0.32 7.55
CA THR A 757 19.25 0.51 6.34
C THR A 757 18.19 1.61 6.42
N PRO A 758 18.32 2.70 5.63
CA PRO A 758 17.22 3.65 5.45
C PRO A 758 15.95 2.96 4.91
N ALA A 759 14.81 3.50 5.28
CA ALA A 759 13.54 2.98 4.80
C ALA A 759 13.37 3.21 3.29
N PHE A 760 12.80 2.24 2.59
CA PHE A 760 12.50 2.32 1.17
C PHE A 760 11.14 1.69 0.86
N SER A 761 10.61 1.97 -0.33
CA SER A 761 9.34 1.42 -0.81
C SER A 761 9.55 0.21 -1.70
N ALA A 762 8.59 -0.70 -1.66
CA ALA A 762 8.59 -1.88 -2.51
C ALA A 762 7.17 -2.45 -2.69
N ARG A 763 7.05 -3.44 -3.53
CA ARG A 763 5.82 -4.22 -3.75
C ARG A 763 6.09 -5.69 -3.44
N THR A 764 5.09 -6.40 -2.89
CA THR A 764 5.20 -7.85 -2.68
C THR A 764 5.32 -8.60 -4.00
N LEU A 765 6.13 -9.65 -4.02
CA LEU A 765 6.13 -10.63 -5.10
C LEU A 765 4.74 -11.25 -5.25
N GLU A 766 4.46 -11.81 -6.41
CA GLU A 766 3.28 -12.65 -6.62
C GLU A 766 3.58 -14.06 -6.13
N LEU A 767 2.61 -14.66 -5.46
CA LEU A 767 2.71 -16.07 -5.09
C LEU A 767 2.66 -16.91 -6.37
N PRO A 768 3.60 -17.84 -6.55
CA PRO A 768 3.55 -18.74 -7.69
C PRO A 768 2.32 -19.68 -7.58
N PRO A 769 1.79 -20.22 -8.67
CA PRO A 769 0.76 -21.24 -8.60
C PRO A 769 1.33 -22.50 -7.93
N SER A 770 0.53 -23.13 -7.05
CA SER A 770 0.92 -24.41 -6.45
C SER A 770 0.98 -25.51 -7.53
N GLN A 771 2.06 -26.30 -7.51
CA GLN A 771 2.25 -27.37 -8.51
C GLN A 771 1.43 -28.62 -8.20
N ALA A 772 1.17 -28.91 -6.92
CA ALA A 772 0.38 -30.03 -6.45
C ALA A 772 -0.24 -29.70 -5.10
N ASP A 773 -1.50 -30.06 -4.89
CA ASP A 773 -2.16 -29.91 -3.58
C ASP A 773 -2.03 -31.19 -2.76
N ASN A 774 -1.08 -31.18 -1.84
CA ASN A 774 -0.84 -32.30 -0.91
C ASN A 774 -1.62 -32.20 0.40
N THR A 775 -2.49 -31.22 0.56
CA THR A 775 -3.27 -30.95 1.79
C THR A 775 -3.99 -32.21 2.33
N PRO A 776 -4.71 -33.01 1.52
CA PRO A 776 -5.39 -34.21 2.02
C PRO A 776 -4.41 -35.25 2.61
N HIS A 777 -3.27 -35.46 1.96
CA HIS A 777 -2.25 -36.40 2.41
C HIS A 777 -1.57 -35.94 3.70
N ILE A 778 -1.32 -34.63 3.84
CA ILE A 778 -0.78 -34.06 5.07
C ILE A 778 -1.75 -34.29 6.24
N ILE A 779 -3.04 -33.98 6.04
CA ILE A 779 -4.06 -34.15 7.06
C ILE A 779 -4.15 -35.61 7.50
N GLU A 780 -4.22 -36.53 6.55
CA GLU A 780 -4.28 -37.98 6.84
C GLU A 780 -3.05 -38.50 7.58
N HIS A 781 -1.85 -38.11 7.11
CA HIS A 781 -0.59 -38.46 7.77
C HIS A 781 -0.56 -37.92 9.21
N SER A 782 -0.89 -36.65 9.41
CA SER A 782 -0.88 -35.98 10.71
C SER A 782 -1.88 -36.65 11.67
N ARG A 783 -3.09 -36.98 11.21
CA ARG A 783 -4.07 -37.74 12.00
C ARG A 783 -3.52 -39.07 12.46
N ARG A 784 -2.94 -39.87 11.55
CA ARG A 784 -2.40 -41.19 11.86
C ARG A 784 -1.25 -41.16 12.87
N MET A 785 -0.37 -40.17 12.78
CA MET A 785 0.84 -40.10 13.58
C MET A 785 0.68 -39.37 14.91
N TYR A 786 -0.16 -38.34 14.94
CA TYR A 786 -0.20 -37.41 16.07
C TYR A 786 -1.60 -37.24 16.70
N SER A 787 -2.65 -37.82 16.13
CA SER A 787 -4.00 -37.73 16.69
C SER A 787 -4.44 -39.05 17.31
N ARG A 788 -5.44 -38.96 18.17
CA ARG A 788 -6.09 -40.11 18.80
C ARG A 788 -7.58 -40.10 18.52
N ASN A 789 -8.23 -41.28 18.56
CA ASN A 789 -9.67 -41.33 18.41
C ASN A 789 -10.37 -40.63 19.59
N ARG A 790 -11.37 -39.77 19.28
CA ARG A 790 -12.13 -39.03 20.29
C ARG A 790 -12.69 -39.90 21.40
N GLU A 791 -13.29 -41.03 21.06
CA GLU A 791 -13.93 -41.88 22.07
C GLU A 791 -12.91 -42.46 23.07
N ASP A 792 -11.70 -42.77 22.62
CA ASP A 792 -10.64 -43.31 23.50
C ASP A 792 -10.10 -42.20 24.42
N VAL A 793 -9.95 -40.99 23.89
CA VAL A 793 -9.54 -39.80 24.68
C VAL A 793 -10.59 -39.49 25.75
N GLU A 794 -11.86 -39.44 25.36
CA GLU A 794 -12.96 -39.16 26.31
C GLU A 794 -13.07 -40.22 27.40
N LYS A 795 -12.90 -41.53 27.05
CA LYS A 795 -12.87 -42.62 28.03
C LYS A 795 -11.70 -42.48 29.03
N GLU A 796 -10.53 -42.07 28.54
CA GLU A 796 -9.35 -41.87 29.39
C GLU A 796 -9.53 -40.67 30.33
N ILE A 797 -10.02 -39.54 29.81
CA ILE A 797 -10.31 -38.37 30.59
C ILE A 797 -11.39 -38.67 31.65
N ASP A 798 -12.47 -39.34 31.26
CA ASP A 798 -13.54 -39.74 32.19
C ASP A 798 -13.05 -40.69 33.28
N ALA A 799 -12.17 -41.63 32.94
CA ALA A 799 -11.56 -42.52 33.89
C ALA A 799 -10.66 -41.79 34.89
N ALA A 800 -9.91 -40.77 34.40
CA ALA A 800 -9.06 -39.95 35.26
C ALA A 800 -9.86 -39.03 36.20
N ILE A 801 -11.05 -38.53 35.78
CA ILE A 801 -11.88 -37.61 36.58
C ILE A 801 -12.74 -38.37 37.63
N LYS A 802 -13.13 -39.63 37.36
CA LYS A 802 -13.97 -40.37 38.31
C LYS A 802 -13.23 -40.54 39.62
N PRO A 803 -13.85 -40.13 40.77
CA PRO A 803 -13.20 -40.35 42.08
C PRO A 803 -12.95 -41.84 42.29
N VAL A 804 -11.77 -42.18 42.74
CA VAL A 804 -11.43 -43.56 43.17
C VAL A 804 -12.39 -43.88 44.32
N ARG A 805 -13.52 -44.49 44.00
CA ARG A 805 -14.44 -45.00 45.02
C ARG A 805 -13.65 -46.14 45.68
N ASN A 806 -13.13 -45.90 46.89
CA ASN A 806 -12.59 -46.95 47.74
C ASN A 806 -13.52 -48.14 47.67
N GLN A 807 -13.04 -49.22 47.06
CA GLN A 807 -13.62 -50.54 47.30
C GLN A 807 -13.38 -50.87 48.78
N LYS A 808 -14.28 -50.37 49.62
CA LYS A 808 -14.41 -50.93 50.96
C LYS A 808 -14.60 -52.42 50.73
N LYS A 809 -13.62 -53.24 51.15
CA LYS A 809 -13.78 -54.70 51.34
C LYS A 809 -15.16 -54.94 51.88
N GLN A 810 -16.02 -55.64 51.15
CA GLN A 810 -17.27 -56.18 51.70
C GLN A 810 -16.90 -57.11 52.83
N PRO A 811 -17.47 -56.94 54.01
CA PRO A 811 -17.34 -57.95 55.02
C PRO A 811 -18.00 -59.27 54.52
N ALA A 812 -17.32 -60.45 54.79
CA ALA A 812 -17.79 -61.72 54.41
C ALA A 812 -19.23 -61.96 54.87
N LYS A 813 -20.11 -62.44 54.00
CA LYS A 813 -21.49 -62.89 54.32
C LYS A 813 -21.37 -64.08 55.32
N PRO A 814 -22.08 -64.04 56.48
CA PRO A 814 -22.33 -65.22 57.28
C PRO A 814 -23.26 -66.19 56.55
N GLN A 815 -22.97 -67.54 56.71
CA GLN A 815 -23.77 -68.64 56.18
C GLN A 815 -25.16 -68.70 56.85
N PRO A 816 -26.19 -69.28 56.22
CA PRO A 816 -27.55 -69.29 56.73
C PRO A 816 -27.71 -70.49 57.68
N GLN A 817 -28.38 -70.32 58.79
CA GLN A 817 -29.07 -71.38 59.63
C GLN A 817 -30.59 -71.30 59.51
N PRO A 818 -31.31 -72.44 59.68
CA PRO A 818 -32.56 -72.66 59.08
C PRO A 818 -33.79 -72.27 59.93
N ALA A 819 -34.96 -72.30 59.27
CA ALA A 819 -36.28 -71.90 59.55
C ALA A 819 -36.89 -72.32 60.94
N ASN A 820 -37.79 -71.47 61.44
CA ASN A 820 -39.02 -71.97 62.05
C ASN A 820 -40.25 -70.99 61.92
N ASN A 821 -41.24 -71.56 61.33
CA ASN A 821 -42.67 -71.32 61.27
C ASN A 821 -43.37 -70.13 61.97
N ALA A 822 -44.12 -69.34 61.18
CA ALA A 822 -45.55 -69.04 61.10
C ALA A 822 -46.30 -68.47 62.32
N PRO A 823 -47.52 -67.86 62.29
CA PRO A 823 -48.39 -67.55 61.12
C PRO A 823 -48.98 -66.12 61.06
N ALA A 824 -49.70 -65.96 59.96
CA ALA A 824 -50.48 -64.89 59.44
C ALA A 824 -51.46 -64.12 60.43
N VAL A 825 -51.86 -62.91 60.05
CA VAL A 825 -53.18 -62.41 59.90
C VAL A 825 -53.21 -61.09 59.08
N ASN A 826 -53.96 -61.16 58.00
CA ASN A 826 -54.82 -60.25 57.24
C ASN A 826 -55.03 -58.80 57.69
N SER A 827 -55.01 -57.90 56.73
CA SER A 827 -56.19 -57.23 56.14
C SER A 827 -55.79 -56.09 55.18
N GLN A 828 -56.21 -56.25 53.98
CA GLN A 828 -56.53 -55.19 52.99
C GLN A 828 -57.84 -54.50 53.45
N PRO A 829 -58.33 -53.34 52.87
CA PRO A 829 -58.39 -53.06 51.46
C PRO A 829 -58.20 -51.56 51.04
N GLU A 830 -57.90 -51.43 49.81
CA GLU A 830 -58.69 -50.80 48.73
C GLU A 830 -59.03 -49.26 48.78
N LYS A 831 -58.76 -48.55 47.78
CA LYS A 831 -59.41 -48.01 46.54
C LYS A 831 -58.92 -46.66 46.22
N GLN A 832 -58.76 -46.08 45.09
CA GLN A 832 -59.21 -46.25 43.72
C GLN A 832 -58.53 -45.14 42.90
N GLN A 833 -58.16 -45.41 41.70
CA GLN A 833 -57.99 -44.44 40.59
C GLN A 833 -59.41 -43.95 40.13
N PRO A 834 -59.52 -42.83 39.36
CA PRO A 834 -59.39 -42.90 37.89
C PRO A 834 -58.75 -41.66 37.33
N ALA A 835 -58.03 -41.78 36.26
CA ALA A 835 -58.29 -41.85 34.77
C ALA A 835 -58.58 -40.52 34.07
N ALA A 836 -57.73 -40.27 33.12
CA ALA A 836 -57.95 -39.85 31.72
C ALA A 836 -58.39 -38.38 31.45
N ASN A 837 -57.75 -37.65 30.57
CA ASN A 837 -57.98 -37.62 29.13
C ASN A 837 -57.12 -36.55 28.49
N ASP A 838 -56.44 -36.95 27.43
CA ASP A 838 -56.39 -36.45 26.05
C ASP A 838 -56.54 -34.95 25.76
N GLY A 839 -55.69 -34.47 24.92
CA GLY A 839 -55.80 -33.21 24.17
C GLY A 839 -54.64 -32.83 23.36
N GLU A 840 -54.33 -33.58 22.31
CA GLU A 840 -53.59 -33.18 21.14
C GLU A 840 -54.21 -31.93 20.50
N VAL A 841 -53.44 -30.87 20.19
CA VAL A 841 -53.77 -29.97 19.10
C VAL A 841 -52.45 -29.55 18.42
N VAL A 842 -52.29 -30.12 17.25
CA VAL A 842 -51.49 -29.68 16.12
C VAL A 842 -52.13 -28.42 15.53
N LEU A 843 -51.40 -27.39 15.24
CA LEU A 843 -51.77 -26.51 14.14
C LEU A 843 -50.54 -25.94 13.42
N GLN A 844 -50.62 -26.25 12.14
CA GLN A 844 -49.77 -25.88 11.03
C GLN A 844 -49.71 -24.36 10.74
N ILE A 845 -48.54 -23.95 10.28
CA ILE A 845 -48.18 -23.11 9.13
C ILE A 845 -49.34 -22.44 8.37
N ARG A 846 -49.20 -21.13 8.16
CA ARG A 846 -49.27 -20.48 6.84
C ARG A 846 -48.78 -19.05 6.91
N GLY A 847 -47.84 -18.74 5.96
CA GLY A 847 -47.39 -17.46 5.59
C GLY A 847 -48.44 -16.62 4.86
N ASN A 848 -48.14 -15.35 4.73
CA ASN A 848 -48.17 -14.61 3.47
C ASN A 848 -47.70 -13.17 3.69
N ASP A 849 -46.82 -12.81 2.83
CA ASP A 849 -46.61 -11.55 2.10
C ASP A 849 -47.42 -10.30 2.50
N ASN A 850 -46.73 -9.20 2.59
CA ASN A 850 -46.86 -7.96 1.79
C ASN A 850 -46.43 -6.72 2.59
N ALA A 851 -45.43 -6.05 2.10
CA ALA A 851 -45.28 -4.61 2.21
C ALA A 851 -46.47 -3.89 1.50
N PRO A 852 -46.72 -2.60 1.54
CA PRO A 852 -45.75 -1.51 1.70
C PRO A 852 -46.29 -0.23 2.41
N THR A 853 -45.40 0.79 2.37
CA THR A 853 -45.64 2.26 2.27
C THR A 853 -45.93 3.09 3.52
N GLU A 854 -44.95 3.98 3.71
CA GLU A 854 -45.08 5.46 3.67
C GLU A 854 -45.70 6.28 4.80
N THR A 855 -44.93 7.35 5.04
CA THR A 855 -45.31 8.72 5.44
C THR A 855 -45.53 8.94 6.95
N ALA A 856 -44.84 9.87 7.53
CA ALA A 856 -44.52 11.24 7.46
C ALA A 856 -44.53 11.90 8.86
N ILE A 857 -43.52 12.72 9.09
CA ILE A 857 -43.59 14.08 9.68
C ILE A 857 -44.25 14.29 11.05
N ASN A 858 -43.44 14.73 12.00
CA ASN A 858 -43.49 16.06 12.63
C ASN A 858 -42.52 16.18 13.82
N THR A 859 -41.55 17.04 13.63
CA THR A 859 -41.24 18.28 14.36
C THR A 859 -41.82 18.41 15.76
N VAL A 860 -40.96 18.73 16.73
CA VAL A 860 -40.97 19.92 17.56
C VAL A 860 -39.78 19.91 18.53
N THR A 861 -38.90 20.91 18.43
CA THR A 861 -38.00 21.50 19.43
C THR A 861 -38.79 22.48 20.33
N PRO A 862 -38.19 23.19 21.26
CA PRO A 862 -37.07 22.99 22.20
C PRO A 862 -37.41 23.39 23.64
N LEU A 863 -36.41 23.44 24.55
CA LEU A 863 -36.21 24.40 25.68
C LEU A 863 -35.33 23.73 26.75
N ASP A 864 -34.30 24.19 27.11
CA ASP A 864 -33.69 25.33 27.76
C ASP A 864 -32.86 24.93 29.00
N SER A 865 -31.64 25.46 28.99
CA SER A 865 -30.89 26.03 30.15
C SER A 865 -30.41 25.16 31.32
N ALA A 866 -29.10 25.10 31.49
CA ALA A 866 -28.40 25.71 32.60
C ALA A 866 -26.93 25.34 32.71
N THR A 867 -26.05 26.25 32.40
CA THR A 867 -24.72 26.41 33.00
C THR A 867 -24.86 26.82 34.48
N PRO A 868 -23.94 26.42 35.39
CA PRO A 868 -23.04 27.46 35.85
C PRO A 868 -21.60 27.06 36.30
N LYS A 869 -20.75 28.08 36.10
CA LYS A 869 -19.69 28.60 36.98
C LYS A 869 -18.33 27.93 37.11
N ARG A 870 -17.41 28.66 36.46
CA ARG A 870 -16.00 28.91 36.83
C ARG A 870 -15.70 28.86 38.30
N ARG A 871 -14.54 28.24 38.67
CA ARG A 871 -13.71 28.70 39.80
C ARG A 871 -12.24 28.77 39.41
N ARG A 872 -11.74 30.03 39.34
CA ARG A 872 -10.33 30.45 39.35
C ARG A 872 -9.67 30.14 40.68
N ARG A 873 -8.39 29.70 40.66
CA ARG A 873 -7.31 30.09 41.61
C ARG A 873 -5.99 29.67 41.02
N ARG A 874 -5.22 30.60 40.66
CA ARG A 874 -4.14 31.44 41.22
C ARG A 874 -2.75 30.82 41.03
N ARG A 875 -1.99 31.61 40.25
CA ARG A 875 -0.52 31.65 40.09
C ARG A 875 0.26 31.49 41.38
N LYS A 876 1.41 30.77 41.32
CA LYS A 876 2.64 31.23 42.00
C LYS A 876 3.82 31.07 41.01
N LYS A 877 4.52 32.19 40.87
CA LYS A 877 5.85 32.33 40.24
C LYS A 877 6.91 31.91 41.27
N SER A 878 8.02 31.39 40.82
CA SER A 878 9.41 31.62 41.21
C SER A 878 10.31 31.04 40.12
N THR A 879 10.96 31.82 39.30
CA THR A 879 12.29 32.46 39.32
C THR A 879 13.40 31.57 39.89
N THR A 880 14.33 31.26 39.11
CA THR A 880 15.72 31.61 38.85
C THR A 880 16.57 30.34 38.60
N ALA A 881 17.17 30.20 37.44
CA ALA A 881 18.56 30.51 37.08
C ALA A 881 19.62 29.43 37.46
N ALA A 882 20.15 28.78 36.51
CA ALA A 882 21.51 28.79 36.01
C ALA A 882 21.57 27.93 34.71
#